data_469867b8ed7533ede3b8e86e066880ad
#
_entry.id   469867b8ed7533ede3b8e86e066880ad
#
_cell.length_a   1.000
_cell.length_b   1.000
_cell.length_c   1.000
_cell.angle_alpha   90.00
_cell.angle_beta   90.00
_cell.angle_gamma   90.00
#
_symmetry.space_group_name_H-M   'P 1'
#
loop_
_entity.id
_entity.type
_entity.pdbx_description
1 polymer ?
#
loop_
_entity_poly.entity_id
_entity_poly.type
_entity_poly.pdbx_seq_one_letter_code
_entity_poly.pdbx_strand_id
1 'polypeptide(L)'
;MLRPKITTESGSGYPGGEDLQHRYVSGNAEHGAAPGPRFAPAKFRPTMLPTTLVTRSALHDQLNSGAGKRLTVVIGSAGAGKSVLLSSWAAARPPGHTSWLSCDRADTDRVRFWTGFIEAARVLAPAFGTDAADLLAMDRAMSADVTASIANEAADLPAGSAVIVDDFHAAAGAVSRDVTDLVECWPAGTAQLVLATRVDPPLRLHRLRMAGELCELRDRDLYFSLRECRDLLANFGVQVAEGDLTLLHQRSEGWAAALQMAALSLRATADPVRAVQALDVRSQAITGYFIDEVLEQQPTEVAEFMLDTSVLGELTVGACEAVTGQQDAAALLHRIHAANLFLVPLDDERTSFRYHHLVRQVLRAELRARDETREQKLQLRAGEWLESGGDIRRAARHFMAAQQADRALALLQDRVVPDYLHDPVIPAPLDLSMIDPGLLADAPDLLLGLAVDLLLSGDITRGGQFLDLADRAEPPITPGSRLAGRAAAARSFRHALTGQLSEAVGQVLTARAIGKHTPLGDEWDAVIPLVLLRLYPCLEDLQAVEREAAAALATPDLPEPARLIVVPSAQALAWFEAGRLTDAAGAAAAAEVQARRLGFSQHFFAVDYLRTLAGLALERRDLDTAERLTEQALSITERRRPLVEFLALLDRAASWAACGQVREALASVETARLVLAGAGSPVLLARADELEAVLRLSLGDLLSATELASGLPAGRRSLLRARIALAAGDHHGARAHLQDLPPAELTPRRALVCQILLAAAAIECGDPATAGILGGALQLARREGFLNTVVTTAPQVTSYLVEHAPQMRPDAFTERLIAAALQVRATDADGRQSRRGVTEPLTAAELRILKLLPTCTYLQIAATLYISRNTVKTQLRSVYQKLGVTSRGQAIERAVELRLI
;
A
#
# COMPACT_ATOMS: atom_id res chain seq x y z
N MET A 1 -15.42 -13.76 54.99
CA MET A 1 -15.03 -12.88 56.12
C MET A 1 -14.49 -11.59 55.55
N LEU A 2 -15.10 -10.48 56.02
CA LEU A 2 -14.65 -9.08 56.00
C LEU A 2 -14.61 -8.33 54.64
N ARG A 3 -15.68 -7.59 54.43
CA ARG A 3 -15.69 -6.29 53.68
C ARG A 3 -15.02 -5.22 54.54
N PRO A 4 -14.40 -4.18 53.98
CA PRO A 4 -14.40 -2.88 54.56
C PRO A 4 -15.33 -1.89 53.87
N LYS A 5 -16.06 -1.13 54.66
CA LYS A 5 -16.80 0.07 54.38
C LYS A 5 -15.86 1.18 53.95
N ILE A 6 -16.23 1.96 52.91
CA ILE A 6 -15.64 3.27 52.69
C ILE A 6 -16.69 4.32 52.94
N THR A 7 -16.37 5.18 53.86
CA THR A 7 -17.06 6.39 54.27
C THR A 7 -16.91 7.50 53.22
N THR A 8 -17.99 8.21 52.99
CA THR A 8 -18.09 9.49 52.23
C THR A 8 -17.38 10.63 52.99
N GLU A 9 -16.57 11.41 52.26
CA GLU A 9 -16.36 12.84 52.58
C GLU A 9 -16.36 13.69 51.28
N SER A 10 -17.06 14.79 51.44
CA SER A 10 -17.48 15.84 50.53
C SER A 10 -16.38 16.81 50.11
N GLY A 11 -16.49 17.40 48.91
CA GLY A 11 -15.90 18.69 48.72
C GLY A 11 -15.77 19.20 47.29
N SER A 12 -16.53 20.26 46.93
CA SER A 12 -16.40 21.27 45.90
C SER A 12 -16.49 20.83 44.42
N GLY A 13 -17.51 21.13 43.61
CA GLY A 13 -18.13 22.40 43.41
C GLY A 13 -17.76 22.96 41.98
N TYR A 14 -18.51 22.59 40.92
CA TYR A 14 -18.66 23.40 39.70
C TYR A 14 -20.15 23.50 39.35
N PRO A 15 -20.66 24.71 39.06
CA PRO A 15 -22.05 24.99 38.81
C PRO A 15 -22.42 24.89 37.33
N GLY A 16 -23.67 24.48 37.04
CA GLY A 16 -24.32 24.75 35.76
C GLY A 16 -24.72 23.53 34.96
N GLY A 17 -25.83 22.88 35.30
CA GLY A 17 -26.36 21.79 34.52
C GLY A 17 -27.75 21.29 34.98
N GLU A 18 -28.52 22.10 35.67
CA GLU A 18 -29.92 21.85 36.00
C GLU A 18 -30.74 22.91 35.31
N ASP A 19 -31.46 22.57 34.23
CA ASP A 19 -32.78 23.10 33.84
C ASP A 19 -33.18 22.67 32.41
N LEU A 20 -33.29 21.38 32.18
CA LEU A 20 -33.98 20.86 30.97
C LEU A 20 -34.76 19.52 31.21
N GLN A 21 -35.02 19.18 32.48
CA GLN A 21 -35.72 17.92 32.79
C GLN A 21 -37.20 18.03 33.13
N HIS A 22 -37.82 19.22 33.14
CA HIS A 22 -39.24 19.38 33.49
C HIS A 22 -40.03 20.25 32.54
N ARG A 23 -40.27 19.75 31.30
CA ARG A 23 -41.37 20.28 30.45
C ARG A 23 -41.91 19.27 29.47
N TYR A 24 -42.17 18.06 29.86
CA TYR A 24 -42.96 17.12 29.06
C TYR A 24 -43.79 16.21 29.97
N VAL A 25 -44.70 16.78 30.72
CA VAL A 25 -45.95 16.11 31.19
C VAL A 25 -46.92 17.16 31.61
N SER A 26 -47.96 17.40 30.80
CA SER A 26 -49.34 17.69 31.15
C SER A 26 -50.00 18.59 30.09
N GLY A 27 -50.86 17.98 29.35
CA GLY A 27 -51.71 18.67 28.38
C GLY A 27 -52.73 17.70 27.77
N ASN A 28 -53.89 17.58 28.45
CA ASN A 28 -55.15 17.09 28.00
C ASN A 28 -55.44 15.60 27.80
N ALA A 29 -56.06 15.06 28.82
CA ALA A 29 -57.06 14.01 28.68
C ALA A 29 -58.37 14.63 28.11
N GLU A 30 -58.77 14.09 26.93
CA GLU A 30 -60.19 13.83 26.60
C GLU A 30 -60.25 13.54 25.08
N HIS A 31 -60.14 12.28 24.71
CA HIS A 31 -60.91 11.56 23.67
C HIS A 31 -60.36 10.14 23.64
N GLY A 32 -61.21 9.14 23.83
CA GLY A 32 -60.87 7.72 23.98
C GLY A 32 -60.30 7.08 22.71
N ALA A 33 -59.07 7.44 22.32
CA ALA A 33 -58.25 6.69 21.39
C ALA A 33 -57.33 5.75 22.18
N ALA A 34 -57.20 4.51 21.74
CA ALA A 34 -56.27 3.57 22.32
C ALA A 34 -54.85 4.21 22.42
N PRO A 35 -54.11 4.02 23.52
CA PRO A 35 -52.83 4.66 23.71
C PRO A 35 -51.91 4.29 22.53
N GLY A 36 -51.40 5.30 21.82
CA GLY A 36 -50.47 5.14 20.67
C GLY A 36 -49.21 4.37 21.09
N PRO A 37 -48.38 3.91 20.13
CA PRO A 37 -47.19 3.14 20.42
C PRO A 37 -46.23 3.92 21.33
N ARG A 38 -45.78 3.27 22.43
CA ARG A 38 -44.78 3.86 23.31
C ARG A 38 -43.38 3.62 22.80
N PHE A 39 -42.53 4.64 22.78
CA PHE A 39 -41.14 4.59 22.31
C PHE A 39 -40.18 4.81 23.47
N ALA A 40 -39.01 4.09 23.41
CA ALA A 40 -37.90 4.40 24.28
C ALA A 40 -37.23 5.71 23.83
N PRO A 41 -36.84 6.64 24.71
CA PRO A 41 -36.21 7.91 24.32
C PRO A 41 -34.88 7.71 23.55
N ALA A 42 -34.18 6.61 23.74
CA ALA A 42 -32.97 6.26 23.03
C ALA A 42 -33.18 6.13 21.50
N LYS A 43 -34.42 5.80 21.06
CA LYS A 43 -34.81 5.64 19.66
C LYS A 43 -34.66 6.93 18.84
N PHE A 44 -34.76 8.07 19.51
CA PHE A 44 -34.73 9.40 18.90
C PHE A 44 -33.41 10.14 19.16
N ARG A 45 -32.37 9.42 19.57
CA ARG A 45 -31.06 10.01 19.84
C ARG A 45 -29.98 9.38 18.97
N PRO A 46 -29.03 10.19 18.42
CA PRO A 46 -27.85 9.66 17.77
C PRO A 46 -27.05 8.72 18.70
N THR A 47 -26.36 7.77 18.13
CA THR A 47 -25.43 6.90 18.86
C THR A 47 -24.35 7.75 19.55
N MET A 48 -24.00 7.43 20.78
CA MET A 48 -22.94 8.11 21.51
C MET A 48 -21.62 7.99 20.77
N LEU A 49 -20.92 9.12 20.57
CA LEU A 49 -19.65 9.15 19.91
C LEU A 49 -18.52 8.62 20.84
N PRO A 50 -17.67 7.72 20.36
CA PRO A 50 -16.52 7.27 21.13
C PRO A 50 -15.50 8.40 21.32
N THR A 51 -14.80 8.40 22.46
CA THR A 51 -13.70 9.37 22.72
C THR A 51 -12.52 9.23 21.76
N THR A 52 -12.43 8.08 21.07
CA THR A 52 -11.40 7.74 20.09
C THR A 52 -11.86 7.96 18.65
N LEU A 53 -12.88 8.82 18.46
CA LEU A 53 -13.47 9.12 17.16
C LEU A 53 -12.41 9.68 16.18
N VAL A 54 -12.39 9.13 14.98
CA VAL A 54 -11.70 9.74 13.83
C VAL A 54 -12.72 10.55 13.03
N THR A 55 -12.49 11.86 12.91
CA THR A 55 -13.36 12.73 12.12
C THR A 55 -13.09 12.55 10.64
N ARG A 56 -14.12 12.15 9.89
CA ARG A 56 -14.04 11.85 8.45
C ARG A 56 -14.60 13.02 7.64
N SER A 57 -13.84 14.12 7.56
CA SER A 57 -14.29 15.37 6.92
C SER A 57 -14.74 15.18 5.48
N ALA A 58 -14.03 14.38 4.68
CA ALA A 58 -14.40 14.11 3.30
C ALA A 58 -15.81 13.46 3.17
N LEU A 59 -16.17 12.54 4.09
CA LEU A 59 -17.51 11.95 4.11
C LEU A 59 -18.57 12.92 4.64
N HIS A 60 -18.21 13.81 5.58
CA HIS A 60 -19.10 14.89 5.99
C HIS A 60 -19.39 15.84 4.82
N ASP A 61 -18.39 16.17 3.99
CA ASP A 61 -18.57 17.00 2.81
C ASP A 61 -19.46 16.31 1.78
N GLN A 62 -19.29 15.00 1.58
CA GLN A 62 -20.15 14.21 0.70
C GLN A 62 -21.60 14.17 1.22
N LEU A 63 -21.82 13.96 2.51
CA LEU A 63 -23.15 14.05 3.14
C LEU A 63 -23.75 15.46 2.97
N ASN A 64 -22.97 16.52 3.14
CA ASN A 64 -23.41 17.90 2.94
C ASN A 64 -23.80 18.18 1.48
N SER A 65 -23.13 17.54 0.50
CA SER A 65 -23.49 17.64 -0.91
C SER A 65 -24.88 17.05 -1.22
N GLY A 66 -25.40 16.21 -0.33
CA GLY A 66 -26.74 15.65 -0.39
C GLY A 66 -27.87 16.63 -0.02
N ALA A 67 -27.57 17.82 0.52
CA ALA A 67 -28.58 18.78 0.97
C ALA A 67 -29.53 19.26 -0.16
N GLY A 68 -29.06 19.25 -1.41
CA GLY A 68 -29.88 19.58 -2.59
C GLY A 68 -30.55 18.38 -3.25
N LYS A 69 -30.44 17.19 -2.70
CA LYS A 69 -30.97 15.93 -3.24
C LYS A 69 -32.25 15.53 -2.53
N ARG A 70 -33.06 14.67 -3.17
CA ARG A 70 -34.28 14.12 -2.52
C ARG A 70 -33.93 13.11 -1.46
N LEU A 71 -32.89 12.31 -1.70
CA LEU A 71 -32.52 11.22 -0.80
C LEU A 71 -31.00 11.13 -0.67
N THR A 72 -30.55 10.94 0.55
CA THR A 72 -29.19 10.47 0.85
C THR A 72 -29.29 9.07 1.43
N VAL A 73 -28.51 8.12 0.89
CA VAL A 73 -28.48 6.74 1.38
C VAL A 73 -27.06 6.37 1.80
N VAL A 74 -26.92 5.82 3.01
CA VAL A 74 -25.66 5.29 3.52
C VAL A 74 -25.81 3.77 3.66
N ILE A 75 -25.22 3.03 2.73
CA ILE A 75 -25.33 1.58 2.64
C ILE A 75 -24.00 0.96 3.04
N GLY A 76 -24.00 0.09 4.03
CA GLY A 76 -22.79 -0.58 4.46
C GLY A 76 -23.04 -1.75 5.39
N SER A 77 -22.13 -2.71 5.38
CA SER A 77 -22.15 -3.92 6.20
C SER A 77 -22.22 -3.62 7.71
N ALA A 78 -22.46 -4.64 8.52
CA ALA A 78 -22.38 -4.52 9.97
C ALA A 78 -20.98 -4.03 10.40
N GLY A 79 -20.91 -3.10 11.36
CA GLY A 79 -19.62 -2.57 11.82
C GLY A 79 -18.87 -1.65 10.84
N ALA A 80 -19.47 -1.26 9.70
CA ALA A 80 -18.84 -0.31 8.75
C ALA A 80 -18.77 1.14 9.29
N GLY A 81 -19.43 1.43 10.42
CA GLY A 81 -19.38 2.76 11.05
C GLY A 81 -20.46 3.74 10.61
N LYS A 82 -21.55 3.30 9.95
CA LYS A 82 -22.65 4.14 9.47
C LYS A 82 -23.22 5.05 10.56
N SER A 83 -23.69 4.46 11.67
CA SER A 83 -24.31 5.20 12.77
C SER A 83 -23.36 6.19 13.43
N VAL A 84 -22.06 5.81 13.58
CA VAL A 84 -21.00 6.69 14.13
C VAL A 84 -20.73 7.85 13.17
N LEU A 85 -20.64 7.59 11.86
CA LEU A 85 -20.47 8.62 10.84
C LEU A 85 -21.62 9.63 10.89
N LEU A 86 -22.85 9.15 10.85
CA LEU A 86 -24.04 10.02 10.87
C LEU A 86 -24.18 10.77 12.20
N SER A 87 -23.84 10.12 13.34
CA SER A 87 -23.84 10.80 14.65
C SER A 87 -22.78 11.90 14.72
N SER A 88 -21.57 11.66 14.16
CA SER A 88 -20.51 12.68 14.12
C SER A 88 -20.88 13.84 13.19
N TRP A 89 -21.52 13.52 12.06
CA TRP A 89 -22.02 14.52 11.13
C TRP A 89 -23.19 15.33 11.74
N ALA A 90 -24.12 14.70 12.46
CA ALA A 90 -25.19 15.36 13.20
C ALA A 90 -24.65 16.28 14.29
N ALA A 91 -23.62 15.85 15.04
CA ALA A 91 -22.99 16.65 16.08
C ALA A 91 -22.24 17.89 15.54
N ALA A 92 -21.79 17.86 14.29
CA ALA A 92 -21.17 18.99 13.61
C ALA A 92 -22.16 20.05 13.10
N ARG A 93 -23.47 19.76 13.17
CA ARG A 93 -24.54 20.68 12.72
C ARG A 93 -25.07 21.52 13.88
N PRO A 94 -25.74 22.66 13.60
CA PRO A 94 -26.34 23.46 14.66
C PRO A 94 -27.38 22.64 15.48
N PRO A 95 -27.46 22.84 16.78
CA PRO A 95 -28.46 22.18 17.62
C PRO A 95 -29.87 22.40 17.07
N GLY A 96 -30.73 21.36 17.06
CA GLY A 96 -32.10 21.43 16.54
C GLY A 96 -32.19 21.32 15.02
N HIS A 97 -31.12 21.16 14.27
CA HIS A 97 -31.13 20.97 12.81
C HIS A 97 -31.07 19.50 12.38
N THR A 98 -31.09 18.56 13.31
CA THR A 98 -31.05 17.12 13.00
C THR A 98 -32.07 16.39 13.83
N SER A 99 -32.92 15.57 13.18
CA SER A 99 -33.77 14.58 13.82
C SER A 99 -33.24 13.17 13.59
N TRP A 100 -33.58 12.26 14.50
CA TRP A 100 -33.03 10.90 14.48
C TRP A 100 -34.11 9.87 14.80
N LEU A 101 -34.20 8.81 13.98
CA LEU A 101 -35.01 7.62 14.23
C LEU A 101 -34.13 6.38 14.05
N SER A 102 -33.89 5.62 15.11
CA SER A 102 -33.29 4.27 15.00
C SER A 102 -34.37 3.23 14.84
N CYS A 103 -34.32 2.47 13.74
CA CYS A 103 -35.28 1.40 13.48
C CYS A 103 -34.88 0.10 14.20
N ASP A 104 -35.89 -0.62 14.66
CA ASP A 104 -35.77 -1.96 15.22
C ASP A 104 -36.83 -2.93 14.63
N ARG A 105 -36.79 -4.22 15.03
CA ARG A 105 -37.73 -5.23 14.50
C ARG A 105 -39.21 -4.91 14.76
N ALA A 106 -39.56 -4.09 15.78
CA ALA A 106 -40.92 -3.73 16.04
C ALA A 106 -41.45 -2.70 15.03
N ASP A 107 -40.56 -2.00 14.29
CA ASP A 107 -40.93 -1.03 13.24
C ASP A 107 -41.33 -1.69 11.91
N THR A 108 -41.41 -3.02 11.84
CA THR A 108 -42.14 -3.73 10.80
C THR A 108 -43.66 -3.47 10.87
N ASP A 109 -44.17 -2.99 11.99
CA ASP A 109 -45.52 -2.40 12.05
C ASP A 109 -45.50 -1.00 11.41
N ARG A 110 -46.26 -0.82 10.32
CA ARG A 110 -46.30 0.41 9.52
C ARG A 110 -46.73 1.63 10.33
N VAL A 111 -47.76 1.48 11.16
CA VAL A 111 -48.27 2.58 11.99
C VAL A 111 -47.24 3.00 13.02
N ARG A 112 -46.56 2.03 13.63
CA ARG A 112 -45.45 2.28 14.56
C ARG A 112 -44.31 3.02 13.90
N PHE A 113 -43.86 2.59 12.74
CA PHE A 113 -42.75 3.24 11.98
C PHE A 113 -43.10 4.71 11.69
N TRP A 114 -44.26 4.96 11.12
CA TRP A 114 -44.66 6.32 10.74
C TRP A 114 -44.95 7.24 11.92
N THR A 115 -45.52 6.71 13.00
CA THR A 115 -45.66 7.46 14.26
C THR A 115 -44.25 7.82 14.79
N GLY A 116 -43.31 6.88 14.78
CA GLY A 116 -41.92 7.15 15.16
C GLY A 116 -41.22 8.17 14.26
N PHE A 117 -41.45 8.13 12.94
CA PHE A 117 -40.93 9.10 12.00
C PHE A 117 -41.44 10.52 12.27
N ILE A 118 -42.74 10.66 12.49
CA ILE A 118 -43.37 11.94 12.84
C ILE A 118 -42.81 12.46 14.17
N GLU A 119 -42.73 11.64 15.20
CA GLU A 119 -42.19 12.02 16.52
C GLU A 119 -40.73 12.46 16.40
N ALA A 120 -39.92 11.75 15.59
CA ALA A 120 -38.54 12.15 15.33
C ALA A 120 -38.45 13.53 14.65
N ALA A 121 -39.28 13.76 13.61
CA ALA A 121 -39.25 15.01 12.84
C ALA A 121 -39.77 16.22 13.63
N ARG A 122 -40.61 16.01 14.66
CA ARG A 122 -41.05 17.07 15.58
C ARG A 122 -39.95 17.78 16.35
N VAL A 123 -38.75 17.19 16.42
CA VAL A 123 -37.57 17.88 16.95
C VAL A 123 -37.19 19.08 16.08
N LEU A 124 -37.46 19.03 14.77
CA LEU A 124 -37.17 20.10 13.80
C LEU A 124 -38.31 21.14 13.77
N ALA A 125 -39.57 20.67 13.85
CA ALA A 125 -40.77 21.50 13.84
C ALA A 125 -41.83 20.85 14.75
N PRO A 126 -42.17 21.41 15.91
CA PRO A 126 -43.11 20.78 16.88
C PRO A 126 -44.48 20.44 16.35
N ALA A 127 -44.98 21.15 15.33
CA ALA A 127 -46.26 20.89 14.69
C ALA A 127 -46.19 19.87 13.55
N PHE A 128 -45.02 19.37 13.22
CA PHE A 128 -44.82 18.42 12.10
C PHE A 128 -45.65 17.15 12.24
N GLY A 129 -46.27 16.73 11.17
CA GLY A 129 -47.04 15.50 11.09
C GLY A 129 -48.36 15.53 11.85
N THR A 130 -48.95 16.71 12.14
CA THR A 130 -50.22 16.80 12.88
C THR A 130 -51.34 16.17 12.05
N ASP A 131 -51.51 16.59 10.79
CA ASP A 131 -52.58 16.07 9.91
C ASP A 131 -52.31 14.59 9.57
N ALA A 132 -51.06 14.24 9.34
CA ALA A 132 -50.63 12.84 9.08
C ALA A 132 -50.90 11.92 10.28
N ALA A 133 -50.68 12.38 11.52
CA ALA A 133 -50.96 11.63 12.75
C ALA A 133 -52.47 11.41 12.94
N ASP A 134 -53.30 12.43 12.61
CA ASP A 134 -54.75 12.30 12.69
C ASP A 134 -55.26 11.29 11.63
N LEU A 135 -54.79 11.34 10.42
CA LEU A 135 -55.10 10.35 9.38
C LEU A 135 -54.68 8.93 9.78
N LEU A 136 -53.50 8.74 10.36
CA LEU A 136 -53.04 7.44 10.85
C LEU A 136 -53.91 6.92 12.00
N ALA A 137 -54.43 7.81 12.86
CA ALA A 137 -55.30 7.44 13.98
C ALA A 137 -56.71 7.01 13.48
N MET A 138 -57.21 7.63 12.41
CA MET A 138 -58.56 7.36 11.87
C MET A 138 -58.63 6.01 11.14
N ASP A 139 -57.64 5.68 10.29
CA ASP A 139 -57.73 4.55 9.37
C ASP A 139 -56.78 3.38 9.69
N ARG A 140 -55.82 3.58 10.59
CA ARG A 140 -54.72 2.63 10.91
C ARG A 140 -54.04 2.01 9.65
N ALA A 141 -54.31 2.60 8.50
CA ALA A 141 -53.72 2.20 7.23
C ALA A 141 -52.90 3.35 6.67
N MET A 142 -51.72 3.04 6.14
CA MET A 142 -50.90 4.00 5.44
C MET A 142 -51.49 4.25 4.06
N SER A 143 -52.24 5.33 3.90
CA SER A 143 -52.80 5.77 2.63
C SER A 143 -51.83 6.71 1.88
N ALA A 144 -52.05 6.91 0.58
CA ALA A 144 -51.29 7.91 -0.18
C ALA A 144 -51.47 9.33 0.40
N ASP A 145 -52.57 9.58 1.09
CA ASP A 145 -52.87 10.87 1.71
C ASP A 145 -51.96 11.16 2.92
N VAL A 146 -51.61 10.13 3.70
CA VAL A 146 -50.63 10.24 4.82
C VAL A 146 -49.26 10.61 4.30
N THR A 147 -48.79 9.92 3.25
CA THR A 147 -47.47 10.19 2.62
C THR A 147 -47.43 11.59 2.01
N ALA A 148 -48.48 11.99 1.34
CA ALA A 148 -48.61 13.32 0.76
C ALA A 148 -48.65 14.42 1.84
N SER A 149 -49.34 14.18 2.97
CA SER A 149 -49.35 15.10 4.12
C SER A 149 -47.98 15.29 4.70
N ILE A 150 -47.22 14.18 4.96
CA ILE A 150 -45.84 14.23 5.47
C ILE A 150 -44.94 14.99 4.50
N ALA A 151 -45.08 14.74 3.18
CA ALA A 151 -44.24 15.39 2.18
C ALA A 151 -44.52 16.89 2.07
N ASN A 152 -45.80 17.29 2.17
CA ASN A 152 -46.21 18.71 2.15
C ASN A 152 -45.66 19.45 3.40
N GLU A 153 -45.80 18.87 4.58
CA GLU A 153 -45.27 19.46 5.82
C GLU A 153 -43.72 19.46 5.85
N ALA A 154 -43.07 18.55 5.12
CA ALA A 154 -41.59 18.53 4.97
C ALA A 154 -41.06 19.75 4.20
N ALA A 155 -41.92 20.41 3.39
CA ALA A 155 -41.55 21.65 2.69
C ALA A 155 -41.35 22.83 3.67
N ASP A 156 -42.00 22.78 4.82
CA ASP A 156 -41.94 23.82 5.85
C ASP A 156 -40.86 23.57 6.91
N LEU A 157 -40.13 22.45 6.80
CA LEU A 157 -39.01 22.18 7.71
C LEU A 157 -37.85 23.17 7.50
N PRO A 158 -37.11 23.53 8.56
CA PRO A 158 -36.03 24.49 8.47
C PRO A 158 -35.01 24.10 7.39
N ALA A 159 -34.68 25.06 6.52
CA ALA A 159 -33.67 24.81 5.48
C ALA A 159 -32.33 24.41 6.10
N GLY A 160 -31.69 23.43 5.48
CA GLY A 160 -30.44 22.89 5.99
C GLY A 160 -30.60 21.97 7.20
N SER A 161 -31.79 21.51 7.54
CA SER A 161 -32.01 20.44 8.51
C SER A 161 -31.88 19.06 7.88
N ALA A 162 -31.86 18.01 8.71
CA ALA A 162 -31.76 16.61 8.25
C ALA A 162 -32.68 15.71 9.08
N VAL A 163 -33.39 14.81 8.42
CA VAL A 163 -34.14 13.70 9.02
C VAL A 163 -33.35 12.42 8.75
N ILE A 164 -32.80 11.81 9.81
CA ILE A 164 -32.00 10.61 9.74
C ILE A 164 -32.81 9.42 10.22
N VAL A 165 -32.90 8.39 9.37
CA VAL A 165 -33.49 7.08 9.71
C VAL A 165 -32.33 6.06 9.69
N ASP A 166 -31.91 5.66 10.87
CA ASP A 166 -30.83 4.69 11.07
C ASP A 166 -31.39 3.26 11.18
N ASP A 167 -30.56 2.29 10.74
CA ASP A 167 -30.93 0.86 10.69
C ASP A 167 -32.25 0.58 9.94
N PHE A 168 -32.51 1.36 8.86
CA PHE A 168 -33.73 1.25 8.05
C PHE A 168 -34.03 -0.18 7.57
N HIS A 169 -33.01 -1.03 7.38
CA HIS A 169 -33.18 -2.42 6.98
C HIS A 169 -34.06 -3.23 7.93
N ALA A 170 -34.17 -2.84 9.21
CA ALA A 170 -35.01 -3.53 10.19
C ALA A 170 -36.52 -3.35 9.90
N ALA A 171 -36.91 -2.23 9.30
CA ALA A 171 -38.30 -1.89 8.96
C ALA A 171 -38.59 -2.06 7.45
N ALA A 172 -37.61 -2.09 6.58
CA ALA A 172 -37.70 -1.98 5.14
C ALA A 172 -38.73 -2.92 4.49
N GLY A 173 -38.82 -4.17 4.93
CA GLY A 173 -39.72 -5.17 4.38
C GLY A 173 -41.20 -4.75 4.38
N ALA A 174 -41.62 -4.01 5.39
CA ALA A 174 -43.00 -3.58 5.56
C ALA A 174 -43.31 -2.17 5.00
N VAL A 175 -42.27 -1.26 5.05
CA VAL A 175 -42.51 0.18 4.80
C VAL A 175 -41.88 0.69 3.49
N SER A 176 -41.13 -0.14 2.77
CA SER A 176 -40.39 0.32 1.57
C SER A 176 -41.26 0.94 0.49
N ARG A 177 -42.50 0.45 0.32
CA ARG A 177 -43.41 1.05 -0.67
C ARG A 177 -43.79 2.47 -0.26
N ASP A 178 -44.16 2.68 1.01
CA ASP A 178 -44.57 3.97 1.53
C ASP A 178 -43.40 4.96 1.53
N VAL A 179 -42.20 4.47 1.89
CA VAL A 179 -40.96 5.28 1.82
C VAL A 179 -40.62 5.63 0.37
N THR A 180 -40.88 4.73 -0.60
CA THR A 180 -40.70 5.04 -2.02
C THR A 180 -41.65 6.18 -2.44
N ASP A 181 -42.91 6.10 -2.07
CA ASP A 181 -43.92 7.11 -2.39
C ASP A 181 -43.58 8.45 -1.69
N LEU A 182 -43.09 8.41 -0.43
CA LEU A 182 -42.59 9.59 0.26
C LEU A 182 -41.39 10.24 -0.44
N VAL A 183 -40.37 9.45 -0.83
CA VAL A 183 -39.19 9.96 -1.49
C VAL A 183 -39.50 10.57 -2.86
N GLU A 184 -40.46 10.00 -3.61
CA GLU A 184 -40.93 10.58 -4.88
C GLU A 184 -41.60 11.95 -4.69
N CYS A 185 -42.21 12.20 -3.52
CA CYS A 185 -42.86 13.48 -3.16
C CYS A 185 -41.99 14.39 -2.28
N TRP A 186 -40.84 13.89 -1.73
CA TRP A 186 -39.99 14.67 -0.81
C TRP A 186 -39.48 15.94 -1.48
N PRO A 187 -39.64 17.11 -0.89
CA PRO A 187 -39.21 18.37 -1.49
C PRO A 187 -37.67 18.50 -1.48
N ALA A 188 -37.09 18.57 -2.67
CA ALA A 188 -35.64 18.77 -2.79
C ALA A 188 -35.23 20.16 -2.31
N GLY A 189 -34.09 20.25 -1.57
CA GLY A 189 -33.55 21.52 -1.12
C GLY A 189 -34.16 22.08 0.20
N THR A 190 -35.04 21.35 0.87
CA THR A 190 -35.54 21.65 2.21
C THR A 190 -34.74 20.87 3.27
N ALA A 191 -35.43 19.98 4.02
CA ALA A 191 -34.74 19.05 4.93
C ALA A 191 -34.19 17.87 4.15
N GLN A 192 -32.93 17.50 4.43
CA GLN A 192 -32.26 16.35 3.82
C GLN A 192 -32.81 15.05 4.46
N LEU A 193 -33.37 14.16 3.64
CA LEU A 193 -33.80 12.83 4.08
C LEU A 193 -32.59 11.88 3.96
N VAL A 194 -32.16 11.25 5.07
CA VAL A 194 -31.00 10.36 5.13
C VAL A 194 -31.43 9.00 5.64
N LEU A 195 -31.18 7.95 4.86
CA LEU A 195 -31.43 6.55 5.25
C LEU A 195 -30.12 5.80 5.43
N ALA A 196 -29.87 5.25 6.60
CA ALA A 196 -28.77 4.32 6.82
C ALA A 196 -29.29 2.88 6.85
N THR A 197 -28.62 1.99 6.12
CA THR A 197 -29.09 0.60 5.95
C THR A 197 -27.93 -0.36 5.76
N ARG A 198 -28.13 -1.63 6.09
CA ARG A 198 -27.11 -2.70 5.84
C ARG A 198 -27.17 -3.21 4.40
N VAL A 199 -28.34 -3.14 3.77
CA VAL A 199 -28.62 -3.72 2.45
C VAL A 199 -29.16 -2.64 1.53
N ASP A 200 -29.08 -2.85 0.21
CA ASP A 200 -29.74 -2.00 -0.75
C ASP A 200 -31.25 -1.95 -0.41
N PRO A 201 -31.80 -0.79 -0.04
CA PRO A 201 -33.21 -0.70 0.25
C PRO A 201 -34.02 -0.91 -1.03
N PRO A 202 -35.16 -1.61 -0.99
CA PRO A 202 -35.99 -1.85 -2.17
C PRO A 202 -36.76 -0.59 -2.58
N LEU A 203 -36.03 0.51 -2.68
CA LEU A 203 -36.45 1.81 -3.20
C LEU A 203 -35.98 1.93 -4.66
N ARG A 204 -36.65 2.70 -5.48
CA ARG A 204 -36.30 2.88 -6.90
C ARG A 204 -35.05 3.76 -7.09
N LEU A 205 -33.91 3.42 -6.39
CA LEU A 205 -32.68 4.23 -6.36
C LEU A 205 -32.12 4.54 -7.75
N HIS A 206 -32.27 3.60 -8.71
CA HIS A 206 -31.82 3.82 -10.09
C HIS A 206 -32.47 5.04 -10.76
N ARG A 207 -33.76 5.35 -10.47
CA ARG A 207 -34.45 6.54 -11.01
C ARG A 207 -33.87 7.80 -10.42
N LEU A 208 -33.67 7.85 -9.10
CA LEU A 208 -33.08 9.00 -8.42
C LEU A 208 -31.64 9.24 -8.88
N ARG A 209 -30.88 8.17 -9.12
CA ARG A 209 -29.52 8.25 -9.64
C ARG A 209 -29.48 8.86 -11.04
N MET A 210 -30.35 8.42 -11.93
CA MET A 210 -30.44 8.97 -13.29
C MET A 210 -30.90 10.43 -13.29
N ALA A 211 -31.79 10.82 -12.35
CA ALA A 211 -32.27 12.21 -12.19
C ALA A 211 -31.23 13.11 -11.49
N GLY A 212 -30.13 12.54 -10.95
CA GLY A 212 -29.16 13.30 -10.16
C GLY A 212 -29.69 13.73 -8.78
N GLU A 213 -30.74 13.10 -8.28
CA GLU A 213 -31.45 13.42 -7.03
C GLU A 213 -31.06 12.49 -5.86
N LEU A 214 -30.00 11.67 -6.02
CA LEU A 214 -29.47 10.75 -5.02
C LEU A 214 -28.08 11.17 -4.58
N CYS A 215 -27.84 11.17 -3.27
CA CYS A 215 -26.49 11.11 -2.70
C CYS A 215 -26.29 9.71 -2.10
N GLU A 216 -25.19 9.08 -2.41
CA GLU A 216 -24.99 7.67 -2.08
C GLU A 216 -23.59 7.47 -1.51
N LEU A 217 -23.49 6.87 -0.30
CA LEU A 217 -22.27 6.37 0.31
C LEU A 217 -22.40 4.84 0.44
N ARG A 218 -21.37 4.10 0.01
CA ARG A 218 -21.35 2.64 0.06
C ARG A 218 -20.20 2.11 0.89
N ASP A 219 -20.15 0.79 1.11
CA ASP A 219 -19.09 0.14 1.92
C ASP A 219 -17.69 0.64 1.59
N ARG A 220 -17.34 0.78 0.29
CA ARG A 220 -16.02 1.24 -0.15
C ARG A 220 -15.69 2.66 0.34
N ASP A 221 -16.70 3.52 0.42
CA ASP A 221 -16.54 4.90 0.92
C ASP A 221 -16.39 4.89 2.45
N LEU A 222 -16.98 3.89 3.12
CA LEU A 222 -16.98 3.76 4.59
C LEU A 222 -15.71 3.10 5.12
N TYR A 223 -14.94 2.40 4.29
CA TYR A 223 -13.68 1.80 4.73
C TYR A 223 -12.65 2.86 5.08
N PHE A 224 -11.89 2.60 6.13
CA PHE A 224 -10.83 3.48 6.59
C PHE A 224 -9.65 3.44 5.61
N SER A 225 -9.17 4.60 5.20
CA SER A 225 -7.88 4.75 4.52
C SER A 225 -6.72 4.47 5.48
N LEU A 226 -5.53 4.23 4.95
CA LEU A 226 -4.32 4.03 5.77
C LEU A 226 -4.07 5.20 6.73
N ARG A 227 -4.34 6.44 6.30
CA ARG A 227 -4.24 7.64 7.13
C ARG A 227 -5.24 7.61 8.29
N GLU A 228 -6.51 7.32 8.01
CA GLU A 228 -7.55 7.24 9.04
C GLU A 228 -7.29 6.07 10.01
N CYS A 229 -6.69 4.97 9.53
CA CYS A 229 -6.24 3.86 10.37
C CYS A 229 -5.15 4.34 11.35
N ARG A 230 -4.17 5.12 10.87
CA ARG A 230 -3.14 5.73 11.73
C ARG A 230 -3.75 6.66 12.78
N ASP A 231 -4.67 7.52 12.37
CA ASP A 231 -5.35 8.46 13.26
C ASP A 231 -6.17 7.72 14.33
N LEU A 232 -6.82 6.61 13.96
CA LEU A 232 -7.54 5.76 14.91
C LEU A 232 -6.60 5.17 15.96
N LEU A 233 -5.50 4.55 15.54
CA LEU A 233 -4.51 3.98 16.47
C LEU A 233 -3.91 5.04 17.39
N ALA A 234 -3.61 6.22 16.86
CA ALA A 234 -3.11 7.35 17.65
C ALA A 234 -4.13 7.79 18.72
N ASN A 235 -5.43 7.83 18.38
CA ASN A 235 -6.50 8.15 19.32
C ASN A 235 -6.64 7.09 20.44
N PHE A 236 -6.23 5.84 20.17
CA PHE A 236 -6.12 4.79 21.19
C PHE A 236 -4.79 4.84 21.97
N GLY A 237 -3.86 5.75 21.63
CA GLY A 237 -2.54 5.83 22.24
C GLY A 237 -1.58 4.72 21.76
N VAL A 238 -1.86 4.09 20.61
CA VAL A 238 -1.07 3.01 20.02
C VAL A 238 -0.23 3.57 18.89
N GLN A 239 1.09 3.36 18.95
CA GLN A 239 2.03 3.68 17.88
C GLN A 239 2.58 2.38 17.30
N VAL A 240 2.51 2.24 15.99
CA VAL A 240 3.05 1.09 15.24
C VAL A 240 3.96 1.59 14.11
N ALA A 241 4.90 0.76 13.69
CA ALA A 241 5.73 1.06 12.53
C ALA A 241 4.88 1.10 11.24
N GLU A 242 5.32 1.85 10.23
CA GLU A 242 4.58 2.03 8.97
C GLU A 242 4.24 0.70 8.28
N GLY A 243 5.19 -0.26 8.28
CA GLY A 243 4.94 -1.58 7.73
C GLY A 243 3.89 -2.39 8.50
N ASP A 244 3.84 -2.26 9.83
CA ASP A 244 2.82 -2.92 10.66
C ASP A 244 1.45 -2.26 10.49
N LEU A 245 1.41 -0.93 10.31
CA LEU A 245 0.19 -0.19 9.97
C LEU A 245 -0.38 -0.65 8.63
N THR A 246 0.48 -0.77 7.62
CA THR A 246 0.09 -1.27 6.29
C THR A 246 -0.44 -2.69 6.35
N LEU A 247 0.23 -3.57 7.10
CA LEU A 247 -0.21 -4.95 7.32
C LEU A 247 -1.57 -5.01 8.02
N LEU A 248 -1.77 -4.19 9.06
CA LEU A 248 -3.05 -4.09 9.78
C LEU A 248 -4.16 -3.62 8.84
N HIS A 249 -3.91 -2.58 8.06
CA HIS A 249 -4.87 -2.04 7.09
C HIS A 249 -5.23 -3.08 6.01
N GLN A 250 -4.23 -3.78 5.46
CA GLN A 250 -4.45 -4.84 4.47
C GLN A 250 -5.29 -5.99 5.05
N ARG A 251 -5.02 -6.42 6.30
CA ARG A 251 -5.77 -7.50 6.94
C ARG A 251 -7.20 -7.12 7.30
N SER A 252 -7.40 -5.89 7.75
CA SER A 252 -8.73 -5.37 8.10
C SER A 252 -9.53 -4.89 6.88
N GLU A 253 -8.88 -4.73 5.71
CA GLU A 253 -9.44 -4.12 4.50
C GLU A 253 -10.11 -2.76 4.81
N GLY A 254 -9.69 -2.07 5.88
CA GLY A 254 -10.27 -0.81 6.34
C GLY A 254 -11.60 -0.93 7.07
N TRP A 255 -12.06 -2.13 7.43
CA TRP A 255 -13.31 -2.33 8.16
C TRP A 255 -13.24 -1.75 9.58
N ALA A 256 -14.11 -0.76 9.87
CA ALA A 256 -14.05 0.04 11.09
C ALA A 256 -14.11 -0.78 12.39
N ALA A 257 -15.02 -1.75 12.48
CA ALA A 257 -15.15 -2.61 13.67
C ALA A 257 -13.89 -3.45 13.93
N ALA A 258 -13.31 -4.02 12.87
CA ALA A 258 -12.07 -4.78 13.00
C ALA A 258 -10.89 -3.90 13.45
N LEU A 259 -10.76 -2.71 12.90
CA LEU A 259 -9.72 -1.76 13.29
C LEU A 259 -9.87 -1.29 14.74
N GLN A 260 -11.10 -1.04 15.20
CA GLN A 260 -11.37 -0.65 16.58
C GLN A 260 -11.02 -1.78 17.56
N MET A 261 -11.41 -3.01 17.24
CA MET A 261 -11.08 -4.18 18.08
C MET A 261 -9.56 -4.48 18.08
N ALA A 262 -8.90 -4.31 16.93
CA ALA A 262 -7.46 -4.39 16.83
C ALA A 262 -6.76 -3.34 17.70
N ALA A 263 -7.20 -2.08 17.65
CA ALA A 263 -6.66 -0.99 18.45
C ALA A 263 -6.81 -1.27 19.96
N LEU A 264 -7.96 -1.80 20.40
CA LEU A 264 -8.18 -2.21 21.78
C LEU A 264 -7.24 -3.34 22.21
N SER A 265 -7.05 -4.34 21.36
CA SER A 265 -6.13 -5.47 21.62
C SER A 265 -4.66 -5.01 21.69
N LEU A 266 -4.26 -4.14 20.76
CA LEU A 266 -2.90 -3.57 20.73
C LEU A 266 -2.61 -2.70 21.96
N ARG A 267 -3.60 -1.94 22.43
CA ARG A 267 -3.47 -1.14 23.67
C ARG A 267 -3.27 -1.99 24.92
N ALA A 268 -3.81 -3.20 24.94
CA ALA A 268 -3.70 -4.12 26.07
C ALA A 268 -2.40 -4.95 26.07
N THR A 269 -1.58 -4.89 25.01
CA THR A 269 -0.41 -5.76 24.82
C THR A 269 0.90 -5.00 25.02
N ALA A 270 1.87 -5.66 25.69
CA ALA A 270 3.21 -5.08 25.92
C ALA A 270 4.11 -5.08 24.65
N ASP A 271 3.79 -5.88 23.62
CA ASP A 271 4.53 -5.99 22.35
C ASP A 271 3.56 -5.81 21.16
N PRO A 272 3.37 -4.55 20.69
CA PRO A 272 2.47 -4.24 19.60
C PRO A 272 2.88 -4.89 18.27
N VAL A 273 4.18 -5.08 18.02
CA VAL A 273 4.70 -5.65 16.75
C VAL A 273 4.27 -7.11 16.62
N ARG A 274 4.48 -7.91 17.66
CA ARG A 274 4.00 -9.30 17.71
C ARG A 274 2.47 -9.38 17.63
N ALA A 275 1.77 -8.43 18.24
CA ALA A 275 0.32 -8.41 18.24
C ALA A 275 -0.25 -8.09 16.86
N VAL A 276 0.35 -7.18 16.08
CA VAL A 276 -0.06 -6.94 14.68
C VAL A 276 0.20 -8.16 13.81
N GLN A 277 1.35 -8.83 13.99
CA GLN A 277 1.67 -10.07 13.27
C GLN A 277 0.76 -11.23 13.68
N ALA A 278 0.31 -11.24 14.93
CA ALA A 278 -0.60 -12.23 15.52
C ALA A 278 -2.08 -11.78 15.50
N LEU A 279 -2.43 -10.69 14.81
CA LEU A 279 -3.81 -10.30 14.51
C LEU A 279 -4.42 -11.36 13.57
N ASP A 280 -4.57 -12.52 14.17
CA ASP A 280 -5.25 -13.70 13.70
C ASP A 280 -6.61 -13.75 14.41
N VAL A 281 -7.53 -14.55 13.93
CA VAL A 281 -8.89 -14.82 14.40
C VAL A 281 -8.99 -15.20 15.89
N ARG A 282 -7.86 -15.26 16.61
CA ARG A 282 -7.78 -15.50 18.05
C ARG A 282 -8.28 -14.33 18.92
N SER A 283 -8.65 -13.19 18.31
CA SER A 283 -9.34 -12.14 19.05
C SER A 283 -10.79 -12.56 19.28
N GLN A 284 -11.07 -13.09 20.48
CA GLN A 284 -12.42 -13.48 20.92
C GLN A 284 -13.47 -12.39 20.68
N ALA A 285 -13.06 -11.12 20.68
CA ALA A 285 -13.94 -9.99 20.45
C ALA A 285 -14.43 -9.88 18.99
N ILE A 286 -13.55 -10.09 18.00
CA ILE A 286 -13.92 -10.04 16.58
C ILE A 286 -14.81 -11.23 16.24
N THR A 287 -14.42 -12.41 16.72
CA THR A 287 -15.16 -13.65 16.49
C THR A 287 -16.55 -13.57 17.11
N GLY A 288 -16.66 -13.18 18.39
CA GLY A 288 -17.93 -13.05 19.09
C GLY A 288 -18.86 -12.04 18.40
N TYR A 289 -18.36 -10.84 18.09
CA TYR A 289 -19.15 -9.84 17.38
C TYR A 289 -19.72 -10.36 16.05
N PHE A 290 -18.88 -11.05 15.25
CA PHE A 290 -19.33 -11.55 13.95
C PHE A 290 -20.36 -12.68 14.09
N ILE A 291 -20.17 -13.59 15.05
CA ILE A 291 -21.09 -14.70 15.29
C ILE A 291 -22.44 -14.15 15.74
N ASP A 292 -22.47 -13.32 16.79
CA ASP A 292 -23.71 -12.84 17.41
C ASP A 292 -24.47 -11.86 16.49
N GLU A 293 -23.77 -10.93 15.86
CA GLU A 293 -24.41 -9.82 15.11
C GLU A 293 -24.60 -10.13 13.62
N VAL A 294 -23.91 -11.13 13.08
CA VAL A 294 -23.98 -11.43 11.65
C VAL A 294 -24.48 -12.85 11.40
N LEU A 295 -23.78 -13.87 11.90
CA LEU A 295 -24.03 -15.26 11.53
C LEU A 295 -25.34 -15.80 12.13
N GLU A 296 -25.58 -15.60 13.44
CA GLU A 296 -26.79 -16.05 14.12
C GLU A 296 -28.06 -15.32 13.67
N GLN A 297 -27.94 -14.17 13.03
CA GLN A 297 -29.07 -13.43 12.48
C GLN A 297 -29.53 -13.97 11.11
N GLN A 298 -28.77 -14.91 10.51
CA GLN A 298 -29.12 -15.48 9.20
C GLN A 298 -30.01 -16.72 9.34
N PRO A 299 -30.82 -17.02 8.30
CA PRO A 299 -31.45 -18.35 8.19
C PRO A 299 -30.41 -19.45 8.23
N THR A 300 -30.72 -20.56 8.90
CA THR A 300 -29.78 -21.69 9.10
C THR A 300 -29.13 -22.14 7.79
N GLU A 301 -29.88 -22.21 6.70
CA GLU A 301 -29.39 -22.57 5.37
C GLU A 301 -28.28 -21.65 4.87
N VAL A 302 -28.43 -20.33 5.07
CA VAL A 302 -27.42 -19.32 4.67
C VAL A 302 -26.20 -19.41 5.58
N ALA A 303 -26.40 -19.53 6.89
CA ALA A 303 -25.30 -19.64 7.86
C ALA A 303 -24.45 -20.89 7.61
N GLU A 304 -25.08 -22.06 7.39
CA GLU A 304 -24.38 -23.30 7.08
C GLU A 304 -23.65 -23.23 5.74
N PHE A 305 -24.26 -22.64 4.71
CA PHE A 305 -23.60 -22.41 3.43
C PHE A 305 -22.38 -21.51 3.56
N MET A 306 -22.46 -20.42 4.34
CA MET A 306 -21.33 -19.54 4.62
C MET A 306 -20.19 -20.28 5.32
N LEU A 307 -20.51 -21.13 6.31
CA LEU A 307 -19.52 -21.96 7.00
C LEU A 307 -18.85 -22.92 6.05
N ASP A 308 -19.62 -23.69 5.26
CA ASP A 308 -19.11 -24.73 4.35
C ASP A 308 -18.25 -24.16 3.24
N THR A 309 -18.67 -23.02 2.65
CA THR A 309 -17.93 -22.38 1.55
C THR A 309 -16.73 -21.54 2.05
N SER A 310 -16.57 -21.32 3.35
CA SER A 310 -15.44 -20.57 3.93
C SER A 310 -14.07 -21.22 3.65
N VAL A 311 -14.04 -22.52 3.36
CA VAL A 311 -12.82 -23.26 2.97
C VAL A 311 -12.27 -22.75 1.64
N LEU A 312 -13.14 -22.31 0.73
CA LEU A 312 -12.78 -21.80 -0.58
C LEU A 312 -12.13 -20.40 -0.51
N GLY A 313 -11.15 -20.16 -1.39
CA GLY A 313 -10.54 -18.82 -1.57
C GLY A 313 -11.35 -17.93 -2.50
N GLU A 314 -11.93 -18.57 -3.51
CA GLU A 314 -12.78 -17.99 -4.53
C GLU A 314 -14.08 -18.79 -4.60
N LEU A 315 -15.19 -18.09 -4.66
CA LEU A 315 -16.54 -18.62 -4.62
C LEU A 315 -17.15 -18.48 -6.01
N THR A 316 -17.05 -19.53 -6.79
CA THR A 316 -17.83 -19.70 -8.02
C THR A 316 -18.98 -20.65 -7.76
N VAL A 317 -20.03 -20.62 -8.57
CA VAL A 317 -21.18 -21.52 -8.41
C VAL A 317 -20.71 -22.97 -8.40
N GLY A 318 -19.90 -23.37 -9.39
CA GLY A 318 -19.40 -24.76 -9.50
C GLY A 318 -18.53 -25.20 -8.31
N ALA A 319 -17.66 -24.33 -7.78
CA ALA A 319 -16.85 -24.61 -6.60
C ALA A 319 -17.72 -24.81 -5.34
N CYS A 320 -18.71 -23.92 -5.16
CA CYS A 320 -19.63 -24.01 -4.03
C CYS A 320 -20.49 -25.27 -4.08
N GLU A 321 -21.03 -25.63 -5.27
CA GLU A 321 -21.79 -26.86 -5.48
C GLU A 321 -20.96 -28.13 -5.23
N ALA A 322 -19.72 -28.15 -5.71
CA ALA A 322 -18.81 -29.26 -5.50
C ALA A 322 -18.49 -29.49 -4.01
N VAL A 323 -18.26 -28.40 -3.26
CA VAL A 323 -17.89 -28.46 -1.84
C VAL A 323 -19.10 -28.79 -0.97
N THR A 324 -20.24 -28.08 -1.16
CA THR A 324 -21.43 -28.24 -0.30
C THR A 324 -22.30 -29.42 -0.71
N GLY A 325 -22.30 -29.79 -1.99
CA GLY A 325 -23.22 -30.76 -2.59
C GLY A 325 -24.62 -30.18 -2.86
N GLN A 326 -24.83 -28.88 -2.71
CA GLN A 326 -26.09 -28.16 -2.92
C GLN A 326 -26.14 -27.62 -4.36
N GLN A 327 -27.27 -27.78 -5.06
CA GLN A 327 -27.44 -27.31 -6.45
C GLN A 327 -28.00 -25.89 -6.56
N ASP A 328 -28.25 -25.23 -5.44
CA ASP A 328 -28.81 -23.87 -5.36
C ASP A 328 -27.78 -22.80 -4.95
N ALA A 329 -26.49 -23.11 -5.11
CA ALA A 329 -25.37 -22.23 -4.74
C ALA A 329 -25.48 -20.84 -5.39
N ALA A 330 -25.96 -20.75 -6.63
CA ALA A 330 -26.15 -19.47 -7.30
C ALA A 330 -27.15 -18.56 -6.56
N ALA A 331 -28.28 -19.12 -6.10
CA ALA A 331 -29.31 -18.40 -5.35
C ALA A 331 -28.78 -17.97 -3.97
N LEU A 332 -28.03 -18.84 -3.30
CA LEU A 332 -27.43 -18.56 -2.00
C LEU A 332 -26.35 -17.47 -2.09
N LEU A 333 -25.44 -17.53 -3.07
CA LEU A 333 -24.43 -16.49 -3.32
C LEU A 333 -25.10 -15.13 -3.59
N HIS A 334 -26.16 -15.12 -4.41
CA HIS A 334 -26.91 -13.90 -4.68
C HIS A 334 -27.57 -13.33 -3.41
N ARG A 335 -28.18 -14.20 -2.57
CA ARG A 335 -28.79 -13.79 -1.29
C ARG A 335 -27.76 -13.21 -0.34
N ILE A 336 -26.59 -13.85 -0.20
CA ILE A 336 -25.49 -13.40 0.66
C ILE A 336 -24.97 -12.05 0.18
N HIS A 337 -24.76 -11.90 -1.13
CA HIS A 337 -24.31 -10.64 -1.72
C HIS A 337 -25.35 -9.53 -1.54
N ALA A 338 -26.62 -9.81 -1.85
CA ALA A 338 -27.72 -8.84 -1.70
C ALA A 338 -27.93 -8.41 -0.24
N ALA A 339 -27.63 -9.31 0.71
CA ALA A 339 -27.70 -9.04 2.14
C ALA A 339 -26.43 -8.33 2.69
N ASN A 340 -25.46 -7.99 1.85
CA ASN A 340 -24.18 -7.34 2.22
C ASN A 340 -23.42 -8.10 3.33
N LEU A 341 -23.42 -9.45 3.24
CA LEU A 341 -22.78 -10.34 4.21
C LEU A 341 -21.30 -10.59 3.87
N PHE A 342 -20.54 -9.49 3.67
CA PHE A 342 -19.08 -9.50 3.46
C PHE A 342 -18.61 -10.34 2.25
N LEU A 343 -19.46 -10.45 1.22
CA LEU A 343 -19.12 -11.08 -0.04
C LEU A 343 -18.67 -10.00 -1.04
N VAL A 344 -17.42 -10.10 -1.48
CA VAL A 344 -16.78 -9.13 -2.39
C VAL A 344 -16.76 -9.74 -3.79
N PRO A 345 -17.35 -9.10 -4.82
CA PRO A 345 -17.26 -9.57 -6.19
C PRO A 345 -15.83 -9.39 -6.71
N LEU A 346 -15.34 -10.39 -7.45
CA LEU A 346 -14.02 -10.38 -8.08
C LEU A 346 -14.08 -9.95 -9.55
N ASP A 347 -15.27 -10.01 -10.16
CA ASP A 347 -15.54 -9.59 -11.54
C ASP A 347 -16.75 -8.63 -11.63
N ASP A 348 -16.84 -7.88 -12.74
CA ASP A 348 -17.95 -6.96 -13.00
C ASP A 348 -19.26 -7.69 -13.29
N GLU A 349 -19.19 -8.92 -13.79
CA GLU A 349 -20.35 -9.77 -14.11
C GLU A 349 -20.92 -10.47 -12.85
N ARG A 350 -20.19 -10.39 -11.72
CA ARG A 350 -20.57 -10.99 -10.44
C ARG A 350 -20.79 -12.50 -10.52
N THR A 351 -19.90 -13.17 -11.24
CA THR A 351 -19.88 -14.64 -11.38
C THR A 351 -18.93 -15.28 -10.38
N SER A 352 -17.98 -14.52 -9.87
CA SER A 352 -16.94 -14.92 -8.93
C SER A 352 -16.89 -13.95 -7.74
N PHE A 353 -16.76 -14.52 -6.52
CA PHE A 353 -16.76 -13.78 -5.27
C PHE A 353 -15.65 -14.27 -4.34
N ARG A 354 -15.35 -13.48 -3.32
CA ARG A 354 -14.59 -13.91 -2.14
C ARG A 354 -15.24 -13.37 -0.87
N TYR A 355 -15.05 -14.06 0.24
CA TYR A 355 -15.33 -13.43 1.52
C TYR A 355 -14.29 -12.38 1.87
N HIS A 356 -14.70 -11.34 2.60
CA HIS A 356 -13.76 -10.47 3.30
C HIS A 356 -12.78 -11.30 4.14
N HIS A 357 -11.49 -10.97 4.10
CA HIS A 357 -10.43 -11.82 4.64
C HIS A 357 -10.66 -12.24 6.11
N LEU A 358 -10.97 -11.30 7.01
CA LEU A 358 -11.23 -11.58 8.42
C LEU A 358 -12.49 -12.43 8.60
N VAL A 359 -13.53 -12.16 7.83
CA VAL A 359 -14.81 -12.91 7.90
C VAL A 359 -14.58 -14.35 7.50
N ARG A 360 -13.86 -14.62 6.44
CA ARG A 360 -13.48 -15.98 6.04
C ARG A 360 -12.73 -16.72 7.15
N GLN A 361 -11.78 -16.03 7.83
CA GLN A 361 -11.04 -16.64 8.92
C GLN A 361 -11.94 -16.97 10.12
N VAL A 362 -12.88 -16.08 10.48
CA VAL A 362 -13.85 -16.32 11.56
C VAL A 362 -14.76 -17.50 11.22
N LEU A 363 -15.31 -17.53 9.99
CA LEU A 363 -16.16 -18.65 9.53
C LEU A 363 -15.42 -19.98 9.60
N ARG A 364 -14.15 -20.03 9.17
CA ARG A 364 -13.32 -21.23 9.25
C ARG A 364 -13.02 -21.65 10.69
N ALA A 365 -12.73 -20.69 11.56
CA ALA A 365 -12.50 -20.98 12.96
C ALA A 365 -13.77 -21.57 13.62
N GLU A 366 -14.92 -21.00 13.30
CA GLU A 366 -16.22 -21.47 13.79
C GLU A 366 -16.58 -22.85 13.23
N LEU A 367 -16.37 -23.07 11.93
CA LEU A 367 -16.56 -24.39 11.30
C LEU A 367 -15.73 -25.47 11.99
N ARG A 368 -14.44 -25.18 12.23
CA ARG A 368 -13.53 -26.11 12.92
C ARG A 368 -13.93 -26.35 14.37
N ALA A 369 -14.38 -25.31 15.06
CA ALA A 369 -14.85 -25.43 16.45
C ALA A 369 -16.13 -26.27 16.56
N ARG A 370 -17.02 -26.21 15.56
CA ARG A 370 -18.26 -27.03 15.51
C ARG A 370 -17.99 -28.46 15.11
N ASP A 371 -17.19 -28.68 14.05
CA ASP A 371 -16.91 -30.02 13.53
C ASP A 371 -15.64 -30.00 12.64
N GLU A 372 -14.51 -30.40 13.23
CA GLU A 372 -13.23 -30.51 12.53
C GLU A 372 -13.26 -31.56 11.41
N THR A 373 -14.00 -32.65 11.59
CA THR A 373 -14.16 -33.70 10.58
C THR A 373 -14.93 -33.17 9.36
N ARG A 374 -15.90 -32.29 9.57
CA ARG A 374 -16.63 -31.60 8.49
C ARG A 374 -15.68 -30.70 7.70
N GLU A 375 -14.85 -29.86 8.38
CA GLU A 375 -13.86 -29.03 7.69
C GLU A 375 -12.96 -29.89 6.79
N GLN A 376 -12.41 -31.01 7.30
CA GLN A 376 -11.55 -31.91 6.54
C GLN A 376 -12.25 -32.47 5.30
N LYS A 377 -13.51 -32.88 5.39
CA LYS A 377 -14.30 -33.39 4.25
C LYS A 377 -14.54 -32.29 3.19
N LEU A 378 -14.83 -31.05 3.62
CA LEU A 378 -15.02 -29.93 2.72
C LEU A 378 -13.71 -29.56 2.01
N GLN A 379 -12.59 -29.59 2.74
CA GLN A 379 -11.25 -29.38 2.16
C GLN A 379 -10.94 -30.47 1.11
N LEU A 380 -11.26 -31.73 1.40
CA LEU A 380 -11.05 -32.84 0.46
C LEU A 380 -11.83 -32.60 -0.85
N ARG A 381 -13.14 -32.29 -0.76
CA ARG A 381 -13.99 -32.01 -1.93
C ARG A 381 -13.48 -30.80 -2.74
N ALA A 382 -13.03 -29.73 -2.04
CA ALA A 382 -12.43 -28.59 -2.70
C ALA A 382 -11.16 -28.96 -3.46
N GLY A 383 -10.31 -29.80 -2.86
CA GLY A 383 -9.11 -30.33 -3.51
C GLY A 383 -9.44 -31.15 -4.75
N GLU A 384 -10.41 -32.05 -4.69
CA GLU A 384 -10.85 -32.88 -5.81
C GLU A 384 -11.43 -32.06 -6.96
N TRP A 385 -12.21 -31.03 -6.66
CA TRP A 385 -12.76 -30.13 -7.65
C TRP A 385 -11.66 -29.35 -8.38
N LEU A 386 -10.70 -28.79 -7.63
CA LEU A 386 -9.57 -28.04 -8.17
C LEU A 386 -8.62 -28.93 -8.98
N GLU A 387 -8.36 -30.16 -8.52
CA GLU A 387 -7.56 -31.15 -9.24
C GLU A 387 -8.19 -31.48 -10.60
N SER A 388 -9.51 -31.68 -10.64
CA SER A 388 -10.25 -31.94 -11.88
C SER A 388 -10.24 -30.74 -12.84
N GLY A 389 -10.17 -29.53 -12.30
CA GLY A 389 -10.03 -28.27 -13.05
C GLY A 389 -8.59 -27.95 -13.47
N GLY A 390 -7.59 -28.77 -13.07
CA GLY A 390 -6.18 -28.58 -13.41
C GLY A 390 -5.44 -27.58 -12.51
N ASP A 391 -6.08 -27.02 -11.48
CA ASP A 391 -5.43 -26.14 -10.49
C ASP A 391 -4.74 -26.97 -9.40
N ILE A 392 -3.62 -27.55 -9.78
CA ILE A 392 -2.87 -28.53 -8.98
C ILE A 392 -2.38 -27.94 -7.65
N ARG A 393 -1.96 -26.68 -7.69
CA ARG A 393 -1.38 -26.02 -6.51
C ARG A 393 -2.43 -25.70 -5.46
N ARG A 394 -3.60 -25.18 -5.88
CA ARG A 394 -4.71 -24.97 -4.95
C ARG A 394 -5.27 -26.30 -4.46
N ALA A 395 -5.35 -27.32 -5.31
CA ALA A 395 -5.73 -28.67 -4.94
C ALA A 395 -4.82 -29.24 -3.85
N ALA A 396 -3.50 -29.17 -4.03
CA ALA A 396 -2.53 -29.65 -3.05
C ALA A 396 -2.69 -28.95 -1.68
N ARG A 397 -2.95 -27.63 -1.65
CA ARG A 397 -3.23 -26.93 -0.37
C ARG A 397 -4.47 -27.46 0.33
N HIS A 398 -5.52 -27.74 -0.42
CA HIS A 398 -6.73 -28.29 0.15
C HIS A 398 -6.52 -29.72 0.65
N PHE A 399 -5.75 -30.56 -0.07
CA PHE A 399 -5.37 -31.90 0.42
C PHE A 399 -4.50 -31.83 1.67
N MET A 400 -3.55 -30.90 1.75
CA MET A 400 -2.78 -30.65 2.97
C MET A 400 -3.69 -30.27 4.15
N ALA A 401 -4.63 -29.36 3.93
CA ALA A 401 -5.59 -28.95 4.95
C ALA A 401 -6.56 -30.08 5.34
N ALA A 402 -6.80 -31.03 4.44
CA ALA A 402 -7.57 -32.26 4.68
C ALA A 402 -6.75 -33.40 5.31
N GLN A 403 -5.49 -33.15 5.68
CA GLN A 403 -4.55 -34.15 6.22
C GLN A 403 -4.24 -35.31 5.25
N GLN A 404 -4.32 -35.02 3.93
CA GLN A 404 -3.98 -35.95 2.86
C GLN A 404 -2.61 -35.57 2.25
N ALA A 405 -1.55 -35.57 3.10
CA ALA A 405 -0.22 -35.11 2.71
C ALA A 405 0.36 -35.90 1.53
N ASP A 406 0.23 -37.23 1.53
CA ASP A 406 0.75 -38.10 0.47
C ASP A 406 0.14 -37.74 -0.91
N ARG A 407 -1.18 -37.48 -0.94
CA ARG A 407 -1.87 -37.08 -2.17
C ARG A 407 -1.42 -35.70 -2.65
N ALA A 408 -1.26 -34.75 -1.72
CA ALA A 408 -0.76 -33.40 -2.02
C ALA A 408 0.66 -33.46 -2.60
N LEU A 409 1.57 -34.23 -2.00
CA LEU A 409 2.94 -34.39 -2.44
C LEU A 409 3.02 -35.06 -3.83
N ALA A 410 2.21 -36.11 -4.06
CA ALA A 410 2.15 -36.78 -5.36
C ALA A 410 1.73 -35.83 -6.50
N LEU A 411 0.78 -34.91 -6.21
CA LEU A 411 0.37 -33.90 -7.19
C LEU A 411 1.45 -32.84 -7.48
N LEU A 412 2.25 -32.50 -6.48
CA LEU A 412 3.28 -31.46 -6.61
C LEU A 412 4.57 -31.96 -7.25
N GLN A 413 4.81 -33.27 -7.26
CA GLN A 413 6.10 -33.88 -7.65
C GLN A 413 6.59 -33.45 -9.04
N ASP A 414 5.69 -33.14 -9.98
CA ASP A 414 6.03 -32.77 -11.35
C ASP A 414 5.72 -31.31 -11.73
N ARG A 415 5.10 -30.48 -10.85
CA ARG A 415 4.48 -29.21 -11.27
C ARG A 415 4.72 -27.98 -10.39
N VAL A 416 5.79 -27.89 -9.63
CA VAL A 416 5.95 -26.79 -8.63
C VAL A 416 6.38 -25.44 -9.22
N VAL A 417 6.97 -25.41 -10.42
CA VAL A 417 7.57 -24.18 -11.00
C VAL A 417 6.63 -23.36 -11.91
N PRO A 418 5.61 -23.95 -12.59
CA PRO A 418 4.88 -23.25 -13.66
C PRO A 418 3.94 -22.14 -13.21
N ASP A 419 3.32 -22.30 -12.06
CA ASP A 419 2.19 -21.42 -11.66
C ASP A 419 2.60 -19.95 -11.54
N TYR A 420 3.85 -19.67 -11.15
CA TYR A 420 4.37 -18.30 -11.08
C TYR A 420 4.52 -17.59 -12.43
N LEU A 421 4.62 -18.36 -13.50
CA LEU A 421 4.76 -17.82 -14.85
C LEU A 421 3.39 -17.57 -15.51
N HIS A 422 2.33 -18.16 -15.00
CA HIS A 422 1.00 -18.14 -15.59
C HIS A 422 -0.05 -17.39 -14.75
N ASP A 423 0.09 -17.40 -13.41
CA ASP A 423 -0.88 -16.78 -12.50
C ASP A 423 -0.46 -15.36 -12.11
N PRO A 424 -1.30 -14.32 -12.34
CA PRO A 424 -1.03 -12.95 -11.90
C PRO A 424 -1.03 -12.78 -10.38
N VAL A 425 -1.60 -13.72 -9.65
CA VAL A 425 -1.62 -13.73 -8.18
C VAL A 425 -0.52 -14.64 -7.67
N ILE A 426 0.47 -14.04 -6.97
CA ILE A 426 1.51 -14.84 -6.30
C ILE A 426 0.86 -15.66 -5.20
N PRO A 427 0.81 -16.99 -5.33
CA PRO A 427 0.15 -17.81 -4.34
C PRO A 427 0.92 -17.79 -3.01
N ALA A 428 0.21 -17.87 -1.89
CA ALA A 428 0.85 -18.07 -0.59
C ALA A 428 1.64 -19.39 -0.58
N PRO A 429 2.79 -19.47 0.11
CA PRO A 429 3.56 -20.70 0.20
C PRO A 429 2.71 -21.81 0.82
N LEU A 430 3.02 -23.05 0.45
CA LEU A 430 2.38 -24.23 1.04
C LEU A 430 2.72 -24.30 2.53
N ASP A 431 1.72 -24.61 3.36
CA ASP A 431 1.97 -24.93 4.77
C ASP A 431 2.51 -26.36 4.87
N LEU A 432 3.83 -26.44 5.03
CA LEU A 432 4.55 -27.70 5.10
C LEU A 432 4.68 -28.22 6.55
N SER A 433 4.09 -27.55 7.53
CA SER A 433 4.20 -27.94 8.94
C SER A 433 3.54 -29.28 9.25
N MET A 434 2.64 -29.72 8.37
CA MET A 434 1.91 -30.99 8.50
C MET A 434 2.59 -32.17 7.77
N ILE A 435 3.71 -31.92 7.06
CA ILE A 435 4.42 -32.97 6.34
C ILE A 435 5.45 -33.60 7.27
N ASP A 436 5.48 -34.92 7.34
CA ASP A 436 6.55 -35.64 8.01
C ASP A 436 7.90 -35.34 7.30
N PRO A 437 8.89 -34.77 8.00
CA PRO A 437 10.21 -34.53 7.42
C PRO A 437 10.85 -35.77 6.78
N GLY A 438 10.52 -36.98 7.25
CA GLY A 438 10.98 -38.24 6.69
C GLY A 438 10.50 -38.44 5.25
N LEU A 439 9.27 -38.08 4.92
CA LEU A 439 8.71 -38.20 3.56
C LEU A 439 9.39 -37.27 2.55
N LEU A 440 9.98 -36.17 3.03
CA LEU A 440 10.68 -35.20 2.19
C LEU A 440 12.14 -35.60 1.94
N ALA A 441 12.78 -36.31 2.89
CA ALA A 441 14.19 -36.68 2.80
C ALA A 441 14.51 -37.57 1.59
N ASP A 442 13.58 -38.44 1.21
CA ASP A 442 13.74 -39.38 0.10
C ASP A 442 13.30 -38.82 -1.27
N ALA A 443 12.84 -37.54 -1.31
CA ALA A 443 12.30 -36.90 -2.52
C ALA A 443 13.02 -35.58 -2.86
N PRO A 444 14.33 -35.63 -3.24
CA PRO A 444 15.11 -34.41 -3.49
C PRO A 444 14.53 -33.52 -4.61
N ASP A 445 13.87 -34.07 -5.61
CA ASP A 445 13.21 -33.32 -6.70
C ASP A 445 12.04 -32.47 -6.15
N LEU A 446 11.26 -33.05 -5.25
CA LEU A 446 10.19 -32.34 -4.56
C LEU A 446 10.75 -31.25 -3.64
N LEU A 447 11.85 -31.54 -2.90
CA LEU A 447 12.52 -30.54 -2.06
C LEU A 447 12.98 -29.32 -2.87
N LEU A 448 13.55 -29.56 -4.07
CA LEU A 448 13.96 -28.46 -4.97
C LEU A 448 12.77 -27.65 -5.47
N GLY A 449 11.68 -28.31 -5.84
CA GLY A 449 10.45 -27.63 -6.24
C GLY A 449 9.86 -26.75 -5.12
N LEU A 450 9.75 -27.32 -3.92
CA LEU A 450 9.25 -26.60 -2.74
C LEU A 450 10.19 -25.46 -2.33
N ALA A 451 11.51 -25.64 -2.47
CA ALA A 451 12.48 -24.57 -2.23
C ALA A 451 12.24 -23.38 -3.18
N VAL A 452 12.05 -23.64 -4.47
CA VAL A 452 11.74 -22.60 -5.47
C VAL A 452 10.42 -21.92 -5.15
N ASP A 453 9.40 -22.66 -4.75
CA ASP A 453 8.11 -22.12 -4.30
C ASP A 453 8.26 -21.11 -3.14
N LEU A 454 8.99 -21.50 -2.10
CA LEU A 454 9.28 -20.66 -0.96
C LEU A 454 10.09 -19.42 -1.36
N LEU A 455 11.13 -19.60 -2.19
CA LEU A 455 11.96 -18.49 -2.67
C LEU A 455 11.14 -17.49 -3.50
N LEU A 456 10.31 -17.95 -4.43
CA LEU A 456 9.47 -17.10 -5.27
C LEU A 456 8.34 -16.43 -4.49
N SER A 457 7.84 -17.03 -3.41
CA SER A 457 6.89 -16.40 -2.50
C SER A 457 7.53 -15.40 -1.53
N GLY A 458 8.87 -15.36 -1.47
CA GLY A 458 9.66 -14.43 -0.64
C GLY A 458 10.11 -14.99 0.71
N ASP A 459 9.87 -16.28 1.00
CA ASP A 459 10.42 -16.96 2.19
C ASP A 459 11.81 -17.53 1.90
N ILE A 460 12.80 -16.63 1.83
CA ILE A 460 14.19 -16.97 1.45
C ILE A 460 14.82 -17.91 2.49
N THR A 461 14.49 -17.71 3.77
CA THR A 461 15.06 -18.51 4.87
C THR A 461 14.66 -19.98 4.77
N ARG A 462 13.34 -20.24 4.67
CA ARG A 462 12.83 -21.61 4.54
C ARG A 462 13.23 -22.22 3.19
N GLY A 463 13.13 -21.46 2.10
CA GLY A 463 13.60 -21.91 0.79
C GLY A 463 15.05 -22.36 0.81
N GLY A 464 15.94 -21.60 1.49
CA GLY A 464 17.32 -21.99 1.71
C GLY A 464 17.49 -23.29 2.51
N GLN A 465 16.70 -23.49 3.57
CA GLN A 465 16.70 -24.73 4.36
C GLN A 465 16.32 -25.95 3.51
N PHE A 466 15.34 -25.81 2.62
CA PHE A 466 14.94 -26.89 1.71
C PHE A 466 16.02 -27.21 0.67
N LEU A 467 16.75 -26.21 0.16
CA LEU A 467 17.93 -26.46 -0.68
C LEU A 467 19.02 -27.22 0.07
N ASP A 468 19.27 -26.83 1.32
CA ASP A 468 20.26 -27.51 2.16
C ASP A 468 19.86 -28.94 2.51
N LEU A 469 18.54 -29.23 2.63
CA LEU A 469 18.02 -30.59 2.79
C LEU A 469 18.18 -31.40 1.51
N ALA A 470 17.87 -30.84 0.34
CA ALA A 470 18.06 -31.51 -0.95
C ALA A 470 19.53 -31.88 -1.20
N ASP A 471 20.47 -31.05 -0.74
CA ASP A 471 21.91 -31.33 -0.83
C ASP A 471 22.38 -32.48 0.07
N ARG A 472 21.62 -32.81 1.11
CA ARG A 472 21.88 -33.91 2.05
C ARG A 472 21.09 -35.18 1.77
N ALA A 473 20.30 -35.19 0.69
CA ALA A 473 19.47 -36.33 0.34
C ALA A 473 20.29 -37.59 0.09
N GLU A 474 19.75 -38.74 0.48
CA GLU A 474 20.34 -40.05 0.23
C GLU A 474 19.45 -40.84 -0.76
N PRO A 475 19.97 -41.28 -1.92
CA PRO A 475 21.34 -41.16 -2.42
C PRO A 475 21.70 -39.73 -2.84
N PRO A 476 22.99 -39.35 -2.76
CA PRO A 476 23.46 -38.01 -3.11
C PRO A 476 23.20 -37.70 -4.60
N ILE A 477 22.93 -36.40 -4.88
CA ILE A 477 22.64 -35.92 -6.23
C ILE A 477 23.84 -36.21 -7.14
N THR A 478 23.64 -37.05 -8.15
CA THR A 478 24.70 -37.44 -9.10
C THR A 478 25.07 -36.22 -9.96
N PRO A 479 26.39 -35.83 -10.03
CA PRO A 479 26.85 -34.77 -10.90
C PRO A 479 26.47 -34.97 -12.37
N GLY A 480 26.00 -33.92 -13.05
CA GLY A 480 25.57 -33.99 -14.45
C GLY A 480 24.17 -34.58 -14.68
N SER A 481 23.50 -35.07 -13.62
CA SER A 481 22.13 -35.56 -13.71
C SER A 481 21.12 -34.44 -13.89
N ARG A 482 19.91 -34.79 -14.33
CA ARG A 482 18.73 -33.87 -14.35
C ARG A 482 18.54 -33.17 -13.02
N LEU A 483 18.65 -33.93 -11.93
CA LEU A 483 18.47 -33.40 -10.57
C LEU A 483 19.58 -32.40 -10.20
N ALA A 484 20.83 -32.64 -10.60
CA ALA A 484 21.92 -31.70 -10.42
C ALA A 484 21.69 -30.37 -11.15
N GLY A 485 21.11 -30.44 -12.36
CA GLY A 485 20.74 -29.27 -13.14
C GLY A 485 19.62 -28.46 -12.46
N ARG A 486 18.56 -29.12 -11.98
CA ARG A 486 17.48 -28.52 -11.20
C ARG A 486 17.99 -27.89 -9.89
N ALA A 487 18.89 -28.56 -9.18
CA ALA A 487 19.51 -28.06 -7.97
C ALA A 487 20.32 -26.77 -8.24
N ALA A 488 21.09 -26.75 -9.33
CA ALA A 488 21.80 -25.56 -9.74
C ALA A 488 20.86 -24.41 -10.09
N ALA A 489 19.77 -24.66 -10.85
CA ALA A 489 18.75 -23.66 -11.14
C ALA A 489 18.10 -23.13 -9.86
N ALA A 490 17.70 -23.98 -8.93
CA ALA A 490 17.10 -23.59 -7.65
C ALA A 490 18.04 -22.75 -6.78
N ARG A 491 19.32 -23.10 -6.69
CA ARG A 491 20.34 -22.30 -5.97
C ARG A 491 20.53 -20.93 -6.62
N SER A 492 20.42 -20.83 -7.96
CA SER A 492 20.51 -19.54 -8.64
C SER A 492 19.45 -18.56 -8.19
N PHE A 493 18.21 -19.02 -7.92
CA PHE A 493 17.14 -18.17 -7.37
C PHE A 493 17.51 -17.61 -6.00
N ARG A 494 18.06 -18.45 -5.09
CA ARG A 494 18.48 -17.97 -3.77
C ARG A 494 19.56 -16.90 -3.88
N HIS A 495 20.59 -17.15 -4.70
CA HIS A 495 21.67 -16.18 -4.91
C HIS A 495 21.17 -14.89 -5.58
N ALA A 496 20.28 -14.99 -6.57
CA ALA A 496 19.67 -13.85 -7.23
C ALA A 496 18.88 -12.98 -6.24
N LEU A 497 18.02 -13.59 -5.42
CA LEU A 497 17.19 -12.87 -4.45
C LEU A 497 18.02 -12.19 -3.36
N THR A 498 19.16 -12.77 -2.96
CA THR A 498 20.06 -12.21 -1.95
C THR A 498 21.10 -11.25 -2.52
N GLY A 499 21.12 -11.01 -3.84
CA GLY A 499 22.05 -10.07 -4.48
C GLY A 499 23.45 -10.63 -4.74
N GLN A 500 23.67 -11.94 -4.65
CA GLN A 500 24.91 -12.63 -4.99
C GLN A 500 24.95 -12.91 -6.50
N LEU A 501 25.16 -11.86 -7.30
CA LEU A 501 24.96 -11.92 -8.76
C LEU A 501 25.90 -12.88 -9.49
N SER A 502 27.16 -12.91 -9.12
CA SER A 502 28.18 -13.79 -9.77
C SER A 502 27.89 -15.26 -9.53
N GLU A 503 27.55 -15.61 -8.29
CA GLU A 503 27.16 -16.95 -7.88
C GLU A 503 25.85 -17.37 -8.58
N ALA A 504 24.89 -16.46 -8.65
CA ALA A 504 23.62 -16.72 -9.34
C ALA A 504 23.84 -17.05 -10.82
N VAL A 505 24.62 -16.23 -11.53
CA VAL A 505 24.98 -16.47 -12.95
C VAL A 505 25.74 -17.79 -13.10
N GLY A 506 26.72 -18.07 -12.26
CA GLY A 506 27.48 -19.32 -12.28
C GLY A 506 26.59 -20.56 -12.15
N GLN A 507 25.63 -20.53 -11.21
CA GLN A 507 24.66 -21.61 -11.02
C GLN A 507 23.72 -21.79 -12.23
N VAL A 508 23.18 -20.69 -12.78
CA VAL A 508 22.31 -20.76 -13.97
C VAL A 508 23.06 -21.31 -15.17
N LEU A 509 24.30 -20.89 -15.40
CA LEU A 509 25.12 -21.39 -16.50
C LEU A 509 25.42 -22.89 -16.32
N THR A 510 25.64 -23.35 -15.07
CA THR A 510 25.79 -24.77 -14.74
C THR A 510 24.53 -25.55 -15.08
N ALA A 511 23.36 -25.07 -14.66
CA ALA A 511 22.06 -25.67 -15.01
C ALA A 511 21.87 -25.78 -16.52
N ARG A 512 22.17 -24.68 -17.26
CA ARG A 512 22.10 -24.64 -18.73
C ARG A 512 23.05 -25.63 -19.39
N ALA A 513 24.26 -25.76 -18.88
CA ALA A 513 25.25 -26.70 -19.42
C ALA A 513 24.78 -28.17 -19.28
N ILE A 514 24.18 -28.51 -18.14
CA ILE A 514 23.59 -29.82 -17.89
C ILE A 514 22.36 -30.02 -18.81
N GLY A 515 21.45 -29.02 -18.88
CA GLY A 515 20.22 -29.06 -19.68
C GLY A 515 20.45 -29.32 -21.17
N LYS A 516 21.58 -28.86 -21.73
CA LYS A 516 21.98 -29.16 -23.12
C LYS A 516 22.13 -30.63 -23.43
N HIS A 517 22.51 -31.45 -22.44
CA HIS A 517 22.74 -32.88 -22.58
C HIS A 517 21.69 -33.73 -21.92
N THR A 518 21.06 -33.20 -20.87
CA THR A 518 20.04 -33.89 -20.08
C THR A 518 18.93 -32.88 -19.79
N PRO A 519 17.81 -32.89 -20.56
CA PRO A 519 16.71 -31.94 -20.37
C PRO A 519 16.23 -31.90 -18.91
N LEU A 520 16.11 -30.69 -18.36
CA LEU A 520 15.69 -30.50 -16.96
C LEU A 520 14.19 -30.64 -16.81
N GLY A 521 13.44 -30.55 -17.91
CA GLY A 521 12.01 -30.46 -18.02
C GLY A 521 11.59 -29.07 -18.48
N ASP A 522 10.53 -29.01 -19.30
CA ASP A 522 10.12 -27.82 -20.05
C ASP A 522 10.04 -26.56 -19.19
N GLU A 523 9.53 -26.70 -17.98
CA GLU A 523 9.36 -25.63 -17.01
C GLU A 523 10.68 -25.10 -16.45
N TRP A 524 11.60 -25.99 -16.09
CA TRP A 524 12.93 -25.64 -15.60
C TRP A 524 13.79 -25.04 -16.70
N ASP A 525 13.70 -25.57 -17.90
CA ASP A 525 14.43 -25.07 -19.07
C ASP A 525 13.93 -23.68 -19.49
N ALA A 526 12.62 -23.41 -19.39
CA ALA A 526 12.02 -22.10 -19.67
C ALA A 526 12.44 -21.00 -18.65
N VAL A 527 12.68 -21.36 -17.40
CA VAL A 527 13.05 -20.41 -16.35
C VAL A 527 14.49 -19.92 -16.46
N ILE A 528 15.41 -20.75 -16.97
CA ILE A 528 16.85 -20.42 -17.09
C ILE A 528 17.10 -19.07 -17.78
N PRO A 529 16.57 -18.79 -19.00
CA PRO A 529 16.78 -17.51 -19.66
C PRO A 529 16.12 -16.35 -18.90
N LEU A 530 15.00 -16.57 -18.21
CA LEU A 530 14.32 -15.52 -17.46
C LEU A 530 15.11 -15.05 -16.23
N VAL A 531 15.80 -15.95 -15.55
CA VAL A 531 16.70 -15.60 -14.43
C VAL A 531 17.87 -14.76 -14.96
N LEU A 532 18.50 -15.17 -16.07
CA LEU A 532 19.60 -14.43 -16.66
C LEU A 532 19.19 -13.04 -17.15
N LEU A 533 17.98 -12.91 -17.73
CA LEU A 533 17.41 -11.61 -18.14
C LEU A 533 17.24 -10.65 -16.97
N ARG A 534 17.06 -11.14 -15.74
CA ARG A 534 17.02 -10.29 -14.54
C ARG A 534 18.39 -9.97 -13.96
N LEU A 535 19.37 -10.84 -14.12
CA LEU A 535 20.71 -10.68 -13.55
C LEU A 535 21.60 -9.76 -14.41
N TYR A 536 21.57 -9.92 -15.75
CA TYR A 536 22.44 -9.17 -16.64
C TYR A 536 22.23 -7.64 -16.66
N PRO A 537 21.01 -7.09 -16.51
CA PRO A 537 20.82 -5.64 -16.32
C PRO A 537 21.50 -5.14 -15.05
N CYS A 538 21.50 -5.94 -13.98
CA CYS A 538 22.18 -5.60 -12.74
C CYS A 538 23.72 -5.59 -12.90
N LEU A 539 24.25 -6.42 -13.82
CA LEU A 539 25.66 -6.50 -14.17
C LEU A 539 26.07 -5.51 -15.29
N GLU A 540 25.12 -4.74 -15.82
CA GLU A 540 25.32 -3.79 -16.94
C GLU A 540 25.81 -4.44 -18.24
N ASP A 541 25.54 -5.75 -18.44
CA ASP A 541 25.90 -6.49 -19.65
C ASP A 541 24.74 -6.46 -20.68
N LEU A 542 24.64 -5.35 -21.41
CA LEU A 542 23.62 -5.16 -22.45
C LEU A 542 23.67 -6.25 -23.54
N GLN A 543 24.87 -6.67 -23.93
CA GLN A 543 25.00 -7.69 -24.98
C GLN A 543 24.48 -9.06 -24.51
N ALA A 544 24.68 -9.38 -23.23
CA ALA A 544 24.14 -10.59 -22.65
C ALA A 544 22.60 -10.50 -22.58
N VAL A 545 22.04 -9.36 -22.19
CA VAL A 545 20.57 -9.17 -22.19
C VAL A 545 19.97 -9.37 -23.58
N GLU A 546 20.56 -8.79 -24.62
CA GLU A 546 20.07 -8.93 -26.00
C GLU A 546 20.17 -10.38 -26.50
N ARG A 547 21.26 -11.08 -26.19
CA ARG A 547 21.42 -12.53 -26.53
C ARG A 547 20.38 -13.41 -25.81
N GLU A 548 20.17 -13.17 -24.51
CA GLU A 548 19.21 -13.96 -23.71
C GLU A 548 17.77 -13.67 -24.12
N ALA A 549 17.43 -12.42 -24.42
CA ALA A 549 16.12 -12.04 -24.91
C ALA A 549 15.80 -12.72 -26.24
N ALA A 550 16.76 -12.75 -27.18
CA ALA A 550 16.61 -13.45 -28.45
C ALA A 550 16.44 -14.97 -28.24
N ALA A 551 17.22 -15.57 -27.33
CA ALA A 551 17.12 -16.98 -26.99
C ALA A 551 15.77 -17.34 -26.33
N ALA A 552 15.30 -16.51 -25.39
CA ALA A 552 14.01 -16.69 -24.73
C ALA A 552 12.85 -16.63 -25.75
N LEU A 553 12.85 -15.62 -26.62
CA LEU A 553 11.80 -15.46 -27.64
C LEU A 553 11.79 -16.55 -28.69
N ALA A 554 12.93 -17.24 -28.91
CA ALA A 554 13.03 -18.40 -29.79
C ALA A 554 12.49 -19.71 -29.16
N THR A 555 12.21 -19.72 -27.84
CA THR A 555 11.67 -20.89 -27.13
C THR A 555 10.17 -21.02 -27.48
N PRO A 556 9.70 -22.14 -28.10
CA PRO A 556 8.33 -22.27 -28.58
C PRO A 556 7.27 -22.15 -27.47
N ASP A 557 7.53 -22.74 -26.32
CA ASP A 557 6.59 -22.86 -25.20
C ASP A 557 6.84 -21.84 -24.09
N LEU A 558 7.52 -20.73 -24.42
CA LEU A 558 7.69 -19.66 -23.43
C LEU A 558 6.33 -19.06 -23.02
N PRO A 559 5.99 -19.05 -21.73
CA PRO A 559 4.72 -18.51 -21.26
C PRO A 559 4.44 -17.07 -21.75
N GLU A 560 3.17 -16.80 -22.07
CA GLU A 560 2.76 -15.50 -22.61
C GLU A 560 3.20 -14.30 -21.72
N PRO A 561 3.02 -14.33 -20.37
CA PRO A 561 3.50 -13.26 -19.51
C PRO A 561 5.03 -13.09 -19.56
N ALA A 562 5.78 -14.17 -19.63
CA ALA A 562 7.24 -14.10 -19.75
C ALA A 562 7.65 -13.43 -21.08
N ARG A 563 7.01 -13.81 -22.19
CA ARG A 563 7.25 -13.26 -23.52
C ARG A 563 6.89 -11.77 -23.63
N LEU A 564 5.74 -11.38 -23.12
CA LEU A 564 5.15 -10.05 -23.32
C LEU A 564 5.47 -9.05 -22.21
N ILE A 565 5.91 -9.51 -21.04
CA ILE A 565 6.21 -8.64 -19.89
C ILE A 565 7.67 -8.75 -19.50
N VAL A 566 8.16 -9.96 -19.14
CA VAL A 566 9.50 -10.11 -18.55
C VAL A 566 10.61 -9.76 -19.55
N VAL A 567 10.54 -10.33 -20.76
CA VAL A 567 11.58 -10.07 -21.79
C VAL A 567 11.68 -8.60 -22.14
N PRO A 568 10.59 -7.90 -22.55
CA PRO A 568 10.68 -6.48 -22.89
C PRO A 568 11.00 -5.59 -21.68
N SER A 569 10.61 -5.96 -20.45
CA SER A 569 10.98 -5.22 -19.23
C SER A 569 12.48 -5.27 -18.97
N ALA A 570 13.09 -6.46 -19.10
CA ALA A 570 14.54 -6.62 -18.93
C ALA A 570 15.33 -5.85 -20.00
N GLN A 571 14.89 -5.89 -21.27
CA GLN A 571 15.48 -5.09 -22.36
C GLN A 571 15.33 -3.59 -22.09
N ALA A 572 14.14 -3.15 -21.68
CA ALA A 572 13.88 -1.75 -21.35
C ALA A 572 14.81 -1.24 -20.26
N LEU A 573 14.97 -2.01 -19.17
CA LEU A 573 15.85 -1.66 -18.07
C LEU A 573 17.32 -1.58 -18.53
N ALA A 574 17.80 -2.56 -19.30
CA ALA A 574 19.16 -2.56 -19.82
C ALA A 574 19.43 -1.40 -20.77
N TRP A 575 18.50 -1.09 -21.67
CA TRP A 575 18.61 0.09 -22.56
C TRP A 575 18.57 1.41 -21.80
N PHE A 576 17.73 1.50 -20.75
CA PHE A 576 17.70 2.68 -19.88
C PHE A 576 19.04 2.90 -19.17
N GLU A 577 19.63 1.85 -18.59
CA GLU A 577 20.93 1.93 -17.92
C GLU A 577 22.05 2.29 -18.90
N ALA A 578 22.01 1.76 -20.10
CA ALA A 578 22.96 2.10 -21.16
C ALA A 578 22.76 3.53 -21.72
N GLY A 579 21.57 4.13 -21.51
CA GLY A 579 21.25 5.48 -22.00
C GLY A 579 20.56 5.51 -23.37
N ARG A 580 19.94 4.41 -23.82
CA ARG A 580 19.07 4.31 -24.99
C ARG A 580 17.63 4.55 -24.55
N LEU A 581 17.31 5.80 -24.19
CA LEU A 581 16.04 6.14 -23.53
C LEU A 581 14.82 5.96 -24.44
N THR A 582 14.97 6.17 -25.73
CA THR A 582 13.90 6.01 -26.73
C THR A 582 13.47 4.55 -26.85
N ASP A 583 14.43 3.64 -26.97
CA ASP A 583 14.19 2.20 -27.03
C ASP A 583 13.59 1.68 -25.72
N ALA A 584 14.16 2.12 -24.58
CA ALA A 584 13.68 1.79 -23.25
C ALA A 584 12.22 2.19 -23.03
N ALA A 585 11.82 3.40 -23.50
CA ALA A 585 10.46 3.90 -23.37
C ALA A 585 9.46 3.04 -24.14
N GLY A 586 9.79 2.65 -25.37
CA GLY A 586 8.94 1.81 -26.21
C GLY A 586 8.69 0.43 -25.58
N ALA A 587 9.76 -0.23 -25.13
CA ALA A 587 9.67 -1.56 -24.54
C ALA A 587 8.96 -1.56 -23.18
N ALA A 588 9.25 -0.58 -22.30
CA ALA A 588 8.59 -0.47 -21.00
C ALA A 588 7.09 -0.19 -21.14
N ALA A 589 6.69 0.70 -22.05
CA ALA A 589 5.28 0.99 -22.33
C ALA A 589 4.54 -0.25 -22.89
N ALA A 590 5.18 -1.00 -23.79
CA ALA A 590 4.62 -2.24 -24.30
C ALA A 590 4.40 -3.28 -23.19
N ALA A 591 5.39 -3.45 -22.31
CA ALA A 591 5.29 -4.34 -21.15
C ALA A 591 4.17 -3.92 -20.19
N GLU A 592 4.03 -2.62 -19.90
CA GLU A 592 2.97 -2.07 -19.04
C GLU A 592 1.57 -2.37 -19.59
N VAL A 593 1.35 -2.16 -20.89
CA VAL A 593 0.07 -2.45 -21.56
C VAL A 593 -0.29 -3.93 -21.42
N GLN A 594 0.68 -4.83 -21.66
CA GLN A 594 0.45 -6.26 -21.54
C GLN A 594 0.26 -6.71 -20.09
N ALA A 595 1.01 -6.12 -19.14
CA ALA A 595 0.82 -6.41 -17.72
C ALA A 595 -0.59 -6.04 -17.24
N ARG A 596 -1.14 -4.91 -17.70
CA ARG A 596 -2.54 -4.54 -17.43
C ARG A 596 -3.52 -5.54 -18.04
N ARG A 597 -3.32 -5.89 -19.33
CA ARG A 597 -4.20 -6.83 -20.06
C ARG A 597 -4.24 -8.19 -19.38
N LEU A 598 -3.11 -8.69 -18.91
CA LEU A 598 -2.97 -10.02 -18.31
C LEU A 598 -3.17 -10.04 -16.78
N GLY A 599 -3.43 -8.89 -16.14
CA GLY A 599 -3.62 -8.80 -14.69
C GLY A 599 -2.32 -8.76 -13.87
N PHE A 600 -1.14 -8.66 -14.49
CA PHE A 600 0.18 -8.71 -13.83
C PHE A 600 0.69 -7.35 -13.31
N SER A 601 -0.13 -6.31 -13.26
CA SER A 601 0.32 -4.96 -12.82
C SER A 601 0.80 -4.89 -11.37
N GLN A 602 0.37 -5.82 -10.52
CA GLN A 602 0.80 -5.94 -9.12
C GLN A 602 1.73 -7.15 -8.90
N HIS A 603 2.10 -7.85 -9.96
CA HIS A 603 3.02 -8.96 -9.90
C HIS A 603 4.47 -8.46 -9.94
N PHE A 604 5.42 -9.24 -9.38
CA PHE A 604 6.83 -8.84 -9.38
C PHE A 604 7.45 -8.72 -10.80
N PHE A 605 6.79 -9.22 -11.83
CA PHE A 605 7.17 -8.98 -13.23
C PHE A 605 7.02 -7.51 -13.65
N ALA A 606 6.17 -6.75 -12.93
CA ALA A 606 5.96 -5.35 -13.21
C ALA A 606 7.12 -4.45 -12.78
N VAL A 607 7.95 -4.89 -11.82
CA VAL A 607 8.92 -4.01 -11.17
C VAL A 607 9.96 -3.45 -12.14
N ASP A 608 10.45 -4.25 -13.09
CA ASP A 608 11.51 -3.82 -13.99
C ASP A 608 11.02 -2.75 -14.99
N TYR A 609 9.80 -2.87 -15.55
CA TYR A 609 9.26 -1.80 -16.38
C TYR A 609 8.84 -0.57 -15.54
N LEU A 610 8.32 -0.74 -14.32
CA LEU A 610 7.99 0.39 -13.43
C LEU A 610 9.23 1.20 -13.08
N ARG A 611 10.34 0.55 -12.72
CA ARG A 611 11.63 1.19 -12.48
C ARG A 611 12.12 1.94 -13.73
N THR A 612 12.00 1.33 -14.90
CA THR A 612 12.37 1.96 -16.18
C THR A 612 11.53 3.20 -16.44
N LEU A 613 10.20 3.11 -16.29
CA LEU A 613 9.29 4.25 -16.50
C LEU A 613 9.53 5.36 -15.47
N ALA A 614 9.81 5.01 -14.19
CA ALA A 614 10.18 5.97 -13.16
C ALA A 614 11.48 6.72 -13.51
N GLY A 615 12.51 5.99 -13.95
CA GLY A 615 13.77 6.59 -14.41
C GLY A 615 13.60 7.49 -15.65
N LEU A 616 12.75 7.11 -16.59
CA LEU A 616 12.40 7.93 -17.76
C LEU A 616 11.64 9.21 -17.38
N ALA A 617 10.70 9.10 -16.42
CA ALA A 617 9.99 10.26 -15.87
C ALA A 617 10.98 11.20 -15.17
N LEU A 618 11.91 10.65 -14.37
CA LEU A 618 12.98 11.41 -13.73
C LEU A 618 13.86 12.14 -14.76
N GLU A 619 14.27 11.46 -15.84
CA GLU A 619 15.06 12.12 -16.92
C GLU A 619 14.29 13.26 -17.57
N ARG A 620 12.96 13.15 -17.68
CA ARG A 620 12.09 14.21 -18.22
C ARG A 620 11.74 15.30 -17.21
N ARG A 621 12.22 15.19 -15.96
CA ARG A 621 11.87 16.07 -14.82
C ARG A 621 10.39 16.04 -14.45
N ASP A 622 9.69 14.98 -14.75
CA ASP A 622 8.35 14.68 -14.24
C ASP A 622 8.49 13.95 -12.90
N LEU A 623 8.73 14.74 -11.85
CA LEU A 623 9.12 14.24 -10.54
C LEU A 623 7.96 13.52 -9.83
N ASP A 624 6.73 14.00 -10.01
CA ASP A 624 5.52 13.41 -9.41
C ASP A 624 5.26 12.00 -9.98
N THR A 625 5.38 11.84 -11.31
CA THR A 625 5.25 10.53 -11.96
C THR A 625 6.40 9.60 -11.55
N ALA A 626 7.63 10.10 -11.43
CA ALA A 626 8.78 9.31 -11.02
C ALA A 626 8.58 8.76 -9.60
N GLU A 627 8.16 9.60 -8.65
CA GLU A 627 7.90 9.20 -7.26
C GLU A 627 6.77 8.18 -7.18
N ARG A 628 5.63 8.44 -7.81
CA ARG A 628 4.47 7.52 -7.81
C ARG A 628 4.83 6.13 -8.36
N LEU A 629 5.58 6.06 -9.48
CA LEU A 629 5.98 4.78 -10.07
C LEU A 629 7.01 4.03 -9.20
N THR A 630 7.91 4.76 -8.57
CA THR A 630 8.90 4.19 -7.63
C THR A 630 8.22 3.62 -6.40
N GLU A 631 7.26 4.33 -5.80
CA GLU A 631 6.48 3.83 -4.67
C GLU A 631 5.63 2.62 -5.06
N GLN A 632 5.07 2.60 -6.27
CA GLN A 632 4.38 1.42 -6.79
C GLN A 632 5.34 0.23 -6.93
N ALA A 633 6.55 0.41 -7.43
CA ALA A 633 7.55 -0.65 -7.51
C ALA A 633 7.94 -1.16 -6.11
N LEU A 634 8.13 -0.27 -5.15
CA LEU A 634 8.44 -0.63 -3.76
C LEU A 634 7.31 -1.41 -3.10
N SER A 635 6.05 -1.02 -3.29
CA SER A 635 4.90 -1.72 -2.72
C SER A 635 4.79 -3.19 -3.17
N ILE A 636 5.24 -3.50 -4.39
CA ILE A 636 5.27 -4.86 -4.92
C ILE A 636 6.38 -5.71 -4.28
N THR A 637 7.49 -5.07 -3.85
CA THR A 637 8.72 -5.78 -3.42
C THR A 637 8.86 -5.90 -1.91
N GLU A 638 8.08 -5.16 -1.14
CA GLU A 638 8.26 -4.91 0.29
C GLU A 638 8.59 -6.18 1.10
N ARG A 639 9.80 -6.21 1.69
CA ARG A 639 10.35 -7.23 2.61
C ARG A 639 10.43 -8.68 2.08
N ARG A 640 10.20 -8.91 0.79
CA ARG A 640 10.18 -10.27 0.23
C ARG A 640 11.25 -10.54 -0.83
N ARG A 641 11.86 -9.49 -1.41
CA ARG A 641 12.80 -9.60 -2.53
C ARG A 641 13.96 -8.60 -2.39
N PRO A 642 14.94 -8.91 -1.54
CA PRO A 642 16.02 -7.98 -1.17
C PRO A 642 16.72 -7.32 -2.35
N LEU A 643 17.07 -8.05 -3.42
CA LEU A 643 17.72 -7.46 -4.59
C LEU A 643 16.86 -6.38 -5.25
N VAL A 644 15.59 -6.68 -5.48
CA VAL A 644 14.70 -5.77 -6.21
C VAL A 644 14.31 -4.58 -5.33
N GLU A 645 14.10 -4.80 -4.04
CA GLU A 645 13.86 -3.76 -3.04
C GLU A 645 15.07 -2.82 -2.92
N PHE A 646 16.29 -3.36 -2.86
CA PHE A 646 17.52 -2.58 -2.89
C PHE A 646 17.57 -1.62 -4.09
N LEU A 647 17.32 -2.13 -5.28
CA LEU A 647 17.36 -1.34 -6.51
C LEU A 647 16.28 -0.26 -6.54
N ALA A 648 15.04 -0.57 -6.12
CA ALA A 648 13.94 0.39 -6.05
C ALA A 648 14.18 1.48 -4.98
N LEU A 649 14.85 1.16 -3.87
CA LEU A 649 15.28 2.14 -2.86
C LEU A 649 16.34 3.11 -3.40
N LEU A 650 17.25 2.65 -4.28
CA LEU A 650 18.18 3.54 -4.97
C LEU A 650 17.46 4.45 -5.98
N ASP A 651 16.45 3.93 -6.71
CA ASP A 651 15.62 4.73 -7.61
C ASP A 651 14.86 5.82 -6.83
N ARG A 652 14.33 5.49 -5.64
CA ARG A 652 13.71 6.46 -4.73
C ARG A 652 14.70 7.54 -4.27
N ALA A 653 15.91 7.13 -3.88
CA ALA A 653 16.95 8.06 -3.49
C ALA A 653 17.31 9.03 -4.62
N ALA A 654 17.37 8.55 -5.87
CA ALA A 654 17.62 9.41 -7.05
C ALA A 654 16.47 10.39 -7.29
N SER A 655 15.20 9.96 -7.13
CA SER A 655 14.03 10.83 -7.24
C SER A 655 14.02 11.92 -6.16
N TRP A 656 14.25 11.57 -4.90
CA TRP A 656 14.34 12.53 -3.79
C TRP A 656 15.52 13.50 -3.95
N ALA A 657 16.66 13.02 -4.45
CA ALA A 657 17.79 13.90 -4.79
C ALA A 657 17.41 14.96 -5.83
N ALA A 658 16.65 14.58 -6.86
CA ALA A 658 16.19 15.50 -7.89
C ALA A 658 15.17 16.53 -7.38
N CYS A 659 14.44 16.21 -6.31
CA CYS A 659 13.57 17.12 -5.56
C CYS A 659 14.32 18.00 -4.54
N GLY A 660 15.65 17.81 -4.38
CA GLY A 660 16.45 18.52 -3.38
C GLY A 660 16.37 17.94 -1.96
N GLN A 661 15.70 16.81 -1.76
CA GLN A 661 15.54 16.10 -0.49
C GLN A 661 16.75 15.18 -0.22
N VAL A 662 17.94 15.78 -0.09
CA VAL A 662 19.21 15.04 -0.03
C VAL A 662 19.34 14.14 1.21
N ARG A 663 18.75 14.54 2.34
CA ARG A 663 18.81 13.74 3.58
C ARG A 663 17.95 12.49 3.50
N GLU A 664 16.76 12.64 2.99
CA GLU A 664 15.81 11.56 2.73
C GLU A 664 16.42 10.59 1.69
N ALA A 665 17.07 11.11 0.66
CA ALA A 665 17.81 10.32 -0.31
C ALA A 665 18.94 9.50 0.35
N LEU A 666 19.74 10.10 1.24
CA LEU A 666 20.79 9.38 1.99
C LEU A 666 20.21 8.31 2.91
N ALA A 667 19.10 8.59 3.61
CA ALA A 667 18.42 7.59 4.43
C ALA A 667 17.88 6.42 3.60
N SER A 668 17.41 6.68 2.36
CA SER A 668 16.99 5.62 1.44
C SER A 668 18.17 4.75 0.98
N VAL A 669 19.34 5.34 0.71
CA VAL A 669 20.57 4.59 0.39
C VAL A 669 21.03 3.73 1.57
N GLU A 670 20.98 4.26 2.79
CA GLU A 670 21.30 3.50 4.01
C GLU A 670 20.32 2.32 4.19
N THR A 671 19.03 2.56 4.01
CA THR A 671 18.01 1.49 4.04
C THR A 671 18.28 0.43 2.99
N ALA A 672 18.63 0.82 1.76
CA ALA A 672 19.00 -0.10 0.70
C ALA A 672 20.18 -1.00 1.11
N ARG A 673 21.23 -0.44 1.71
CA ARG A 673 22.37 -1.23 2.21
C ARG A 673 21.95 -2.24 3.28
N LEU A 674 21.04 -1.87 4.18
CA LEU A 674 20.54 -2.77 5.23
C LEU A 674 19.76 -3.95 4.64
N VAL A 675 19.01 -3.75 3.56
CA VAL A 675 18.27 -4.82 2.87
C VAL A 675 19.21 -5.91 2.34
N LEU A 676 20.39 -5.55 1.85
CA LEU A 676 21.41 -6.50 1.37
C LEU A 676 22.48 -6.82 2.42
N ALA A 677 22.31 -6.44 3.70
CA ALA A 677 23.32 -6.56 4.73
C ALA A 677 23.94 -7.98 4.78
N GLY A 678 25.22 -8.08 4.45
CA GLY A 678 26.03 -9.29 4.51
C GLY A 678 26.08 -10.16 3.25
N ALA A 679 25.31 -9.86 2.19
CA ALA A 679 25.22 -10.72 1.00
C ALA A 679 25.37 -10.01 -0.37
N GLY A 680 25.45 -8.68 -0.40
CA GLY A 680 25.40 -7.92 -1.67
C GLY A 680 26.67 -8.07 -2.53
N SER A 681 26.45 -8.22 -3.84
CA SER A 681 27.52 -8.20 -4.84
C SER A 681 28.27 -6.86 -4.85
N PRO A 682 29.61 -6.86 -5.06
CA PRO A 682 30.38 -5.62 -5.19
C PRO A 682 29.83 -4.63 -6.23
N VAL A 683 29.23 -5.14 -7.30
CA VAL A 683 28.63 -4.30 -8.36
C VAL A 683 27.40 -3.54 -7.82
N LEU A 684 26.57 -4.18 -7.02
CA LEU A 684 25.40 -3.53 -6.39
C LEU A 684 25.83 -2.49 -5.36
N LEU A 685 26.78 -2.83 -4.50
CA LEU A 685 27.31 -1.90 -3.50
C LEU A 685 27.96 -0.68 -4.15
N ALA A 686 28.68 -0.88 -5.27
CA ALA A 686 29.26 0.23 -6.04
C ALA A 686 28.20 1.22 -6.58
N ARG A 687 26.99 0.75 -6.91
CA ARG A 687 25.86 1.64 -7.30
C ARG A 687 25.41 2.52 -6.12
N ALA A 688 25.29 1.93 -4.94
CA ALA A 688 24.95 2.67 -3.72
C ALA A 688 26.07 3.65 -3.34
N ASP A 689 27.34 3.24 -3.42
CA ASP A 689 28.51 4.08 -3.14
C ASP A 689 28.58 5.29 -4.08
N GLU A 690 28.36 5.08 -5.39
CA GLU A 690 28.34 6.17 -6.36
C GLU A 690 27.23 7.17 -6.06
N LEU A 691 25.99 6.71 -5.81
CA LEU A 691 24.88 7.58 -5.49
C LEU A 691 25.11 8.34 -4.18
N GLU A 692 25.56 7.65 -3.13
CA GLU A 692 25.90 8.29 -1.85
C GLU A 692 26.99 9.35 -2.03
N ALA A 693 28.04 9.05 -2.80
CA ALA A 693 29.11 10.02 -3.05
C ALA A 693 28.59 11.28 -3.76
N VAL A 694 27.71 11.15 -4.74
CA VAL A 694 27.07 12.30 -5.42
C VAL A 694 26.20 13.11 -4.44
N LEU A 695 25.45 12.45 -3.56
CA LEU A 695 24.65 13.12 -2.52
C LEU A 695 25.54 13.85 -1.50
N ARG A 696 26.66 13.24 -1.10
CA ARG A 696 27.66 13.85 -0.21
C ARG A 696 28.32 15.07 -0.84
N LEU A 697 28.63 15.01 -2.15
CA LEU A 697 29.14 16.18 -2.88
C LEU A 697 28.14 17.35 -2.88
N SER A 698 26.87 17.09 -3.05
CA SER A 698 25.83 18.15 -3.00
C SER A 698 25.75 18.83 -1.62
N LEU A 699 26.17 18.12 -0.56
CA LEU A 699 26.30 18.66 0.80
C LEU A 699 27.67 19.34 1.07
N GLY A 700 28.63 19.25 0.12
CA GLY A 700 30.00 19.76 0.29
C GLY A 700 30.93 18.83 1.05
N ASP A 701 30.56 17.57 1.29
CA ASP A 701 31.39 16.57 1.98
C ASP A 701 32.33 15.86 0.98
N LEU A 702 33.41 16.56 0.62
CA LEU A 702 34.41 16.08 -0.31
C LEU A 702 35.18 14.85 0.21
N LEU A 703 35.40 14.77 1.53
CA LEU A 703 36.18 13.69 2.13
C LEU A 703 35.45 12.35 2.00
N SER A 704 34.22 12.27 2.46
CA SER A 704 33.41 11.03 2.35
C SER A 704 33.20 10.64 0.88
N ALA A 705 32.97 11.61 -0.02
CA ALA A 705 32.83 11.32 -1.45
C ALA A 705 34.12 10.70 -2.04
N THR A 706 35.31 11.18 -1.60
CA THR A 706 36.62 10.66 -2.05
C THR A 706 36.87 9.24 -1.54
N GLU A 707 36.52 8.96 -0.31
CA GLU A 707 36.61 7.62 0.28
C GLU A 707 35.75 6.61 -0.51
N LEU A 708 34.47 6.96 -0.73
CA LEU A 708 33.55 6.13 -1.51
C LEU A 708 34.05 5.92 -2.96
N ALA A 709 34.60 6.95 -3.60
CA ALA A 709 35.13 6.85 -4.94
C ALA A 709 36.28 5.84 -5.07
N SER A 710 37.06 5.62 -4.03
CA SER A 710 38.22 4.73 -4.06
C SER A 710 37.85 3.25 -4.30
N GLY A 711 36.68 2.83 -3.83
CA GLY A 711 36.15 1.46 -3.97
C GLY A 711 35.46 1.16 -5.31
N LEU A 712 35.20 2.18 -6.14
CA LEU A 712 34.43 2.00 -7.37
C LEU A 712 35.23 1.35 -8.52
N PRO A 713 34.55 0.66 -9.47
CA PRO A 713 35.14 0.24 -10.75
C PRO A 713 35.73 1.42 -11.54
N ALA A 714 36.67 1.14 -12.43
CA ALA A 714 37.51 2.16 -13.07
C ALA A 714 36.72 3.31 -13.72
N GLY A 715 35.75 3.02 -14.58
CA GLY A 715 34.96 4.03 -15.27
C GLY A 715 34.10 4.89 -14.34
N ARG A 716 33.41 4.28 -13.37
CA ARG A 716 32.61 5.00 -12.35
C ARG A 716 33.51 5.86 -11.48
N ARG A 717 34.66 5.32 -11.07
CA ARG A 717 35.67 6.02 -10.27
C ARG A 717 36.21 7.25 -10.98
N SER A 718 36.54 7.16 -12.29
CA SER A 718 37.04 8.29 -13.07
C SER A 718 36.03 9.42 -13.19
N LEU A 719 34.76 9.10 -13.48
CA LEU A 719 33.68 10.09 -13.56
C LEU A 719 33.44 10.77 -12.21
N LEU A 720 33.41 10.01 -11.12
CA LEU A 720 33.18 10.56 -9.79
C LEU A 720 34.36 11.40 -9.30
N ARG A 721 35.60 10.97 -9.54
CA ARG A 721 36.79 11.78 -9.25
C ARG A 721 36.83 13.09 -10.01
N ALA A 722 36.40 13.09 -11.28
CA ALA A 722 36.27 14.32 -12.04
C ALA A 722 35.22 15.29 -11.42
N ARG A 723 34.09 14.74 -10.93
CA ARG A 723 33.09 15.55 -10.18
C ARG A 723 33.67 16.12 -8.88
N ILE A 724 34.42 15.32 -8.14
CA ILE A 724 35.08 15.74 -6.87
C ILE A 724 36.10 16.83 -7.17
N ALA A 725 36.95 16.67 -8.19
CA ALA A 725 37.93 17.65 -8.61
C ALA A 725 37.28 19.00 -9.00
N LEU A 726 36.19 18.97 -9.78
CA LEU A 726 35.42 20.16 -10.12
C LEU A 726 34.85 20.85 -8.87
N ALA A 727 34.30 20.08 -7.94
CA ALA A 727 33.77 20.61 -6.68
C ALA A 727 34.87 21.22 -5.79
N ALA A 728 36.11 20.70 -5.89
CA ALA A 728 37.29 21.24 -5.20
C ALA A 728 37.97 22.42 -5.93
N GLY A 729 37.51 22.78 -7.15
CA GLY A 729 38.11 23.82 -7.97
C GLY A 729 39.33 23.36 -8.77
N ASP A 730 39.65 22.08 -8.81
CA ASP A 730 40.74 21.48 -9.62
C ASP A 730 40.25 21.06 -11.01
N HIS A 731 40.19 22.04 -11.91
CA HIS A 731 39.68 21.83 -13.28
C HIS A 731 40.66 21.03 -14.17
N HIS A 732 41.97 21.11 -13.89
CA HIS A 732 42.98 20.33 -14.59
C HIS A 732 42.95 18.84 -14.14
N GLY A 733 42.85 18.59 -12.84
CA GLY A 733 42.66 17.24 -12.31
C GLY A 733 41.37 16.59 -12.83
N ALA A 734 40.29 17.35 -12.95
CA ALA A 734 39.05 16.85 -13.55
C ALA A 734 39.24 16.36 -14.99
N ARG A 735 39.92 17.13 -15.85
CA ARG A 735 40.24 16.74 -17.22
C ARG A 735 41.16 15.49 -17.29
N ALA A 736 42.15 15.40 -16.40
CA ALA A 736 43.04 14.24 -16.33
C ALA A 736 42.27 12.96 -16.02
N HIS A 737 41.39 12.99 -15.00
CA HIS A 737 40.54 11.84 -14.63
C HIS A 737 39.60 11.39 -15.75
N LEU A 738 39.13 12.30 -16.61
CA LEU A 738 38.27 11.97 -17.75
C LEU A 738 39.04 11.38 -18.93
N GLN A 739 40.32 11.70 -19.09
CA GLN A 739 41.19 11.12 -20.12
C GLN A 739 41.55 9.64 -19.81
N ASP A 740 41.55 9.25 -18.53
CA ASP A 740 41.81 7.90 -18.07
C ASP A 740 40.58 6.97 -18.22
N LEU A 741 39.47 7.43 -18.81
CA LEU A 741 38.25 6.65 -18.95
C LEU A 741 38.40 5.56 -20.01
N PRO A 742 38.20 4.26 -19.68
CA PRO A 742 38.35 3.19 -20.67
C PRO A 742 37.28 3.32 -21.78
N PRO A 743 37.65 3.33 -23.08
CA PRO A 743 36.67 3.44 -24.16
C PRO A 743 35.60 2.34 -24.18
N ALA A 744 35.94 1.14 -23.69
CA ALA A 744 35.01 0.00 -23.58
C ALA A 744 33.89 0.20 -22.55
N GLU A 745 34.05 1.14 -21.61
CA GLU A 745 33.06 1.44 -20.57
C GLU A 745 32.17 2.64 -20.91
N LEU A 746 32.35 3.27 -22.08
CA LEU A 746 31.60 4.44 -22.53
C LEU A 746 30.23 4.05 -23.13
N THR A 747 29.26 3.75 -22.26
CA THR A 747 27.87 3.72 -22.69
C THR A 747 27.40 5.14 -23.09
N PRO A 748 26.32 5.31 -23.89
CA PRO A 748 25.78 6.63 -24.25
C PRO A 748 25.55 7.54 -23.03
N ARG A 749 25.05 6.99 -21.91
CA ARG A 749 24.87 7.74 -20.66
C ARG A 749 26.20 8.22 -20.06
N ARG A 750 27.20 7.34 -19.98
CA ARG A 750 28.54 7.70 -19.44
C ARG A 750 29.27 8.66 -20.35
N ALA A 751 29.13 8.53 -21.67
CA ALA A 751 29.67 9.45 -22.64
C ALA A 751 29.09 10.87 -22.49
N LEU A 752 27.77 10.95 -22.27
CA LEU A 752 27.11 12.23 -21.99
C LEU A 752 27.63 12.87 -20.69
N VAL A 753 27.68 12.10 -19.59
CA VAL A 753 28.22 12.59 -18.30
C VAL A 753 29.68 13.07 -18.45
N CYS A 754 30.51 12.32 -19.16
CA CYS A 754 31.91 12.70 -19.48
C CYS A 754 31.96 14.04 -20.21
N GLN A 755 31.19 14.21 -21.27
CA GLN A 755 31.15 15.48 -22.05
C GLN A 755 30.64 16.65 -21.22
N ILE A 756 29.64 16.45 -20.32
CA ILE A 756 29.14 17.49 -19.42
C ILE A 756 30.23 17.91 -18.42
N LEU A 757 30.97 16.97 -17.86
CA LEU A 757 32.07 17.26 -16.92
C LEU A 757 33.24 17.97 -17.64
N LEU A 758 33.56 17.56 -18.88
CA LEU A 758 34.54 18.28 -19.70
C LEU A 758 34.09 19.72 -20.03
N ALA A 759 32.80 19.90 -20.34
CA ALA A 759 32.24 21.23 -20.57
C ALA A 759 32.31 22.08 -19.29
N ALA A 760 32.01 21.51 -18.10
CA ALA A 760 32.14 22.19 -16.83
C ALA A 760 33.57 22.66 -16.54
N ALA A 761 34.57 21.80 -16.77
CA ALA A 761 35.98 22.15 -16.66
C ALA A 761 36.39 23.25 -17.66
N ALA A 762 35.86 23.22 -18.88
CA ALA A 762 36.12 24.24 -19.90
C ALA A 762 35.50 25.60 -19.57
N ILE A 763 34.28 25.60 -19.03
CA ILE A 763 33.60 26.83 -18.52
C ILE A 763 34.45 27.52 -17.47
N GLU A 764 34.90 26.81 -16.48
CA GLU A 764 35.67 27.37 -15.37
C GLU A 764 37.07 27.87 -15.81
N CYS A 765 37.66 27.25 -16.84
CA CYS A 765 38.93 27.72 -17.42
C CYS A 765 38.77 28.84 -18.45
N GLY A 766 37.55 29.23 -18.83
CA GLY A 766 37.32 30.18 -19.92
C GLY A 766 37.79 29.66 -21.29
N ASP A 767 37.76 28.34 -21.49
CA ASP A 767 38.26 27.69 -22.72
C ASP A 767 37.39 28.03 -23.93
N PRO A 768 37.92 28.57 -25.04
CA PRO A 768 37.16 28.89 -26.25
C PRO A 768 36.48 27.66 -26.88
N ALA A 769 36.92 26.44 -26.58
CA ALA A 769 36.29 25.19 -27.02
C ALA A 769 34.99 24.84 -26.27
N THR A 770 34.62 25.57 -25.20
CA THR A 770 33.45 25.31 -24.36
C THR A 770 32.16 25.10 -25.17
N ALA A 771 31.87 26.01 -26.11
CA ALA A 771 30.64 25.93 -26.91
C ALA A 771 30.60 24.65 -27.79
N GLY A 772 31.75 24.23 -28.32
CA GLY A 772 31.84 22.98 -29.10
C GLY A 772 31.63 21.73 -28.26
N ILE A 773 32.28 21.65 -27.08
CA ILE A 773 32.16 20.53 -26.16
C ILE A 773 30.71 20.41 -25.65
N LEU A 774 30.12 21.52 -25.19
CA LEU A 774 28.73 21.55 -24.71
C LEU A 774 27.75 21.25 -25.86
N GLY A 775 28.02 21.78 -27.08
CA GLY A 775 27.20 21.46 -28.25
C GLY A 775 27.13 19.95 -28.55
N GLY A 776 28.27 19.25 -28.48
CA GLY A 776 28.32 17.80 -28.60
C GLY A 776 27.50 17.06 -27.54
N ALA A 777 27.64 17.48 -26.27
CA ALA A 777 26.84 16.94 -25.15
C ALA A 777 25.34 17.15 -25.35
N LEU A 778 24.92 18.36 -25.75
CA LEU A 778 23.51 18.69 -25.99
C LEU A 778 22.92 17.95 -27.20
N GLN A 779 23.74 17.67 -28.23
CA GLN A 779 23.29 16.88 -29.39
C GLN A 779 22.98 15.43 -28.97
N LEU A 780 23.84 14.82 -28.13
CA LEU A 780 23.59 13.49 -27.57
C LEU A 780 22.38 13.48 -26.64
N ALA A 781 22.26 14.48 -25.75
CA ALA A 781 21.16 14.63 -24.83
C ALA A 781 19.81 14.81 -25.56
N ARG A 782 19.79 15.59 -26.64
CA ARG A 782 18.59 15.81 -27.47
C ARG A 782 18.11 14.54 -28.15
N ARG A 783 19.04 13.74 -28.68
CA ARG A 783 18.70 12.48 -29.37
C ARG A 783 17.93 11.51 -28.50
N GLU A 784 18.32 11.38 -27.25
CA GLU A 784 17.72 10.42 -26.30
C GLU A 784 16.72 11.07 -25.32
N GLY A 785 16.75 12.38 -25.14
CA GLY A 785 15.85 13.12 -24.26
C GLY A 785 16.37 13.30 -22.82
N PHE A 786 17.69 13.32 -22.61
CA PHE A 786 18.29 13.54 -21.29
C PHE A 786 18.14 15.00 -20.85
N LEU A 787 17.26 15.26 -19.90
CA LEU A 787 17.14 16.58 -19.26
C LEU A 787 17.77 16.57 -17.87
N ASN A 788 17.33 15.65 -16.99
CA ASN A 788 17.80 15.58 -15.62
C ASN A 788 19.32 15.36 -15.54
N THR A 789 19.85 14.42 -16.31
CA THR A 789 21.30 14.15 -16.35
C THR A 789 22.07 15.41 -16.74
N VAL A 790 21.61 16.21 -17.72
CA VAL A 790 22.31 17.45 -18.14
C VAL A 790 22.33 18.47 -17.01
N VAL A 791 21.20 18.72 -16.35
CA VAL A 791 21.09 19.82 -15.37
C VAL A 791 21.59 19.45 -13.97
N THR A 792 21.78 18.17 -13.64
CA THR A 792 22.22 17.75 -12.30
C THR A 792 23.68 17.29 -12.25
N THR A 793 24.32 17.02 -13.40
CA THR A 793 25.70 16.49 -13.43
C THR A 793 26.73 17.51 -12.96
N ALA A 794 26.61 18.78 -13.40
CA ALA A 794 27.56 19.83 -13.05
C ALA A 794 26.86 21.19 -12.92
N PRO A 795 26.88 21.84 -11.73
CA PRO A 795 26.25 23.15 -11.51
C PRO A 795 26.76 24.27 -12.45
N GLN A 796 28.00 24.16 -12.86
CA GLN A 796 28.64 25.13 -13.81
C GLN A 796 27.92 25.11 -15.15
N VAL A 797 27.61 23.93 -15.67
CA VAL A 797 26.86 23.78 -16.93
C VAL A 797 25.44 24.30 -16.80
N THR A 798 24.77 24.04 -15.67
CA THR A 798 23.41 24.52 -15.39
C THR A 798 23.37 26.06 -15.36
N SER A 799 24.36 26.70 -14.71
CA SER A 799 24.49 28.16 -14.69
C SER A 799 24.75 28.73 -16.10
N TYR A 800 25.68 28.11 -16.83
CA TYR A 800 26.02 28.54 -18.21
C TYR A 800 24.80 28.45 -19.14
N LEU A 801 24.01 27.40 -19.06
CA LEU A 801 22.79 27.21 -19.86
C LEU A 801 21.77 28.32 -19.61
N VAL A 802 21.56 28.72 -18.37
CA VAL A 802 20.61 29.78 -18.00
C VAL A 802 21.13 31.15 -18.49
N GLU A 803 22.42 31.42 -18.34
CA GLU A 803 23.04 32.70 -18.76
C GLU A 803 23.06 32.88 -20.25
N HIS A 804 23.27 31.79 -21.02
CA HIS A 804 23.35 31.83 -22.49
C HIS A 804 22.03 31.43 -23.17
N ALA A 805 20.94 31.22 -22.41
CA ALA A 805 19.64 30.83 -22.94
C ALA A 805 19.16 31.69 -24.17
N PRO A 806 19.32 33.03 -24.19
CA PRO A 806 18.88 33.85 -25.30
C PRO A 806 19.66 33.60 -26.62
N GLN A 807 20.86 32.99 -26.52
CA GLN A 807 21.75 32.73 -27.66
C GLN A 807 21.56 31.29 -28.22
N MET A 808 20.81 30.46 -27.51
CA MET A 808 20.55 29.07 -27.90
C MET A 808 19.46 29.00 -28.96
N ARG A 809 19.58 28.03 -29.87
CA ARG A 809 18.55 27.77 -30.87
C ARG A 809 17.22 27.40 -30.18
N PRO A 810 16.13 28.13 -30.43
CA PRO A 810 14.83 27.82 -29.84
C PRO A 810 14.25 26.57 -30.49
N ASP A 811 14.10 25.50 -29.69
CA ASP A 811 13.35 24.31 -30.01
C ASP A 811 12.77 23.71 -28.73
N ALA A 812 11.81 22.81 -28.86
CA ALA A 812 11.08 22.20 -27.71
C ALA A 812 12.00 21.50 -26.69
N PHE A 813 13.15 20.95 -27.12
CA PHE A 813 14.11 20.34 -26.21
C PHE A 813 14.86 21.42 -25.43
N THR A 814 15.34 22.46 -26.08
CA THR A 814 16.08 23.57 -25.46
C THR A 814 15.21 24.33 -24.48
N GLU A 815 13.94 24.61 -24.80
CA GLU A 815 12.98 25.24 -23.90
C GLU A 815 12.78 24.42 -22.60
N ARG A 816 12.56 23.10 -22.73
CA ARG A 816 12.44 22.20 -21.59
C ARG A 816 13.73 22.10 -20.77
N LEU A 817 14.89 22.12 -21.44
CA LEU A 817 16.19 22.08 -20.77
C LEU A 817 16.43 23.33 -19.94
N ILE A 818 16.12 24.52 -20.47
CA ILE A 818 16.24 25.78 -19.76
C ILE A 818 15.27 25.83 -18.58
N ALA A 819 14.02 25.40 -18.77
CA ALA A 819 13.05 25.30 -17.70
C ALA A 819 13.54 24.36 -16.57
N ALA A 820 14.11 23.20 -16.93
CA ALA A 820 14.71 22.27 -15.98
C ALA A 820 15.91 22.88 -15.23
N ALA A 821 16.78 23.63 -15.94
CA ALA A 821 17.92 24.33 -15.34
C ALA A 821 17.48 25.43 -14.35
N LEU A 822 16.43 26.18 -14.66
CA LEU A 822 15.85 27.18 -13.76
C LEU A 822 15.25 26.52 -12.50
N GLN A 823 14.56 25.40 -12.63
CA GLN A 823 14.04 24.64 -11.49
C GLN A 823 15.16 24.18 -10.55
N VAL A 824 16.24 23.60 -11.08
CA VAL A 824 17.39 23.15 -10.27
C VAL A 824 18.02 24.32 -9.53
N ARG A 825 18.22 25.47 -10.21
CA ARG A 825 18.75 26.69 -9.57
C ARG A 825 17.85 27.23 -8.46
N ALA A 826 16.53 27.18 -8.63
CA ALA A 826 15.58 27.59 -7.60
C ALA A 826 15.68 26.68 -6.36
N THR A 827 15.71 25.37 -6.55
CA THR A 827 15.88 24.37 -5.46
C THR A 827 17.22 24.58 -4.72
N ASP A 828 18.31 24.82 -5.45
CA ASP A 828 19.62 25.12 -4.86
C ASP A 828 19.64 26.46 -4.09
N ALA A 829 18.91 27.45 -4.56
CA ALA A 829 18.81 28.76 -3.90
C ALA A 829 18.05 28.67 -2.58
N ASP A 830 16.94 27.94 -2.55
CA ASP A 830 16.17 27.67 -1.31
C ASP A 830 17.01 26.88 -0.29
N GLY A 831 17.76 25.87 -0.75
CA GLY A 831 18.72 25.13 0.09
C GLY A 831 19.86 26.00 0.62
N ARG A 832 20.33 27.00 -0.14
CA ARG A 832 21.35 27.96 0.30
C ARG A 832 20.77 29.05 1.22
N GLN A 833 19.53 29.45 1.04
CA GLN A 833 18.86 30.42 1.92
C GLN A 833 18.62 29.84 3.31
N SER A 834 18.29 28.54 3.41
CA SER A 834 18.26 27.80 4.67
C SER A 834 19.63 27.74 5.37
N ARG A 835 20.74 27.81 4.62
CA ARG A 835 22.12 27.83 5.14
C ARG A 835 22.63 29.24 5.52
N ARG A 836 22.02 30.31 5.04
CA ARG A 836 22.46 31.69 5.31
C ARG A 836 22.23 32.21 6.72
N GLY A 837 21.67 31.37 7.62
CA GLY A 837 21.55 31.72 9.04
C GLY A 837 22.79 31.43 9.89
N VAL A 838 23.90 30.99 9.31
CA VAL A 838 25.17 30.77 9.99
C VAL A 838 26.13 31.90 9.61
N THR A 839 26.61 32.65 10.54
CA THR A 839 27.51 33.84 10.34
C THR A 839 28.86 33.42 9.76
N GLU A 840 29.32 32.19 10.03
CA GLU A 840 30.49 31.52 9.46
C GLU A 840 30.22 30.00 9.34
N PRO A 841 30.71 29.32 8.28
CA PRO A 841 30.51 27.88 8.14
C PRO A 841 31.18 27.12 9.30
N LEU A 842 30.49 26.08 9.81
CA LEU A 842 31.03 25.18 10.81
C LEU A 842 32.11 24.32 10.17
N THR A 843 33.23 24.13 10.86
CA THR A 843 34.27 23.19 10.45
C THR A 843 33.78 21.73 10.60
N ALA A 844 34.42 20.79 9.92
CA ALA A 844 34.12 19.37 10.05
C ALA A 844 34.20 18.83 11.50
N ALA A 845 35.11 19.40 12.31
CA ALA A 845 35.24 19.05 13.72
C ALA A 845 34.08 19.60 14.55
N GLU A 846 33.69 20.87 14.31
CA GLU A 846 32.55 21.50 14.97
C GLU A 846 31.23 20.80 14.64
N LEU A 847 31.05 20.38 13.38
CA LEU A 847 29.85 19.67 12.93
C LEU A 847 29.74 18.28 13.58
N ARG A 848 30.87 17.55 13.72
CA ARG A 848 30.89 16.25 14.42
C ARG A 848 30.46 16.39 15.88
N ILE A 849 30.94 17.42 16.57
CA ILE A 849 30.55 17.70 17.95
C ILE A 849 29.07 18.09 18.04
N LEU A 850 28.58 18.93 17.10
CA LEU A 850 27.20 19.36 17.05
C LEU A 850 26.23 18.18 16.84
N LYS A 851 26.57 17.22 15.98
CA LYS A 851 25.77 16.01 15.77
C LYS A 851 25.63 15.11 16.99
N LEU A 852 26.64 15.07 17.84
CA LEU A 852 26.61 14.29 19.09
C LEU A 852 25.97 15.07 20.26
N LEU A 853 25.76 16.37 20.08
CA LEU A 853 25.27 17.24 21.14
C LEU A 853 23.86 16.88 21.64
N PRO A 854 22.88 16.44 20.83
CA PRO A 854 21.55 16.07 21.29
C PRO A 854 21.54 14.89 22.28
N THR A 855 22.39 13.89 22.03
CA THR A 855 22.33 12.58 22.71
C THR A 855 23.46 12.32 23.72
N CYS A 856 24.59 13.04 23.65
CA CYS A 856 25.80 12.76 24.44
C CYS A 856 26.15 13.92 25.39
N THR A 857 26.65 13.60 26.57
CA THR A 857 27.29 14.58 27.48
C THR A 857 28.67 14.98 26.95
N TYR A 858 29.19 16.10 27.39
CA TYR A 858 30.52 16.60 26.97
C TYR A 858 31.66 15.59 27.25
N LEU A 859 31.48 14.73 28.26
CA LEU A 859 32.43 13.68 28.59
C LEU A 859 32.32 12.51 27.61
N GLN A 860 31.11 12.15 27.22
CA GLN A 860 30.85 11.13 26.21
C GLN A 860 31.31 11.59 24.83
N ILE A 861 31.06 12.85 24.45
CA ILE A 861 31.55 13.43 23.17
C ILE A 861 33.09 13.37 23.13
N ALA A 862 33.73 13.74 24.22
CA ALA A 862 35.20 13.68 24.36
C ALA A 862 35.74 12.26 24.19
N ALA A 863 35.10 11.28 24.82
CA ALA A 863 35.44 9.86 24.69
C ALA A 863 35.20 9.32 23.27
N THR A 864 34.07 9.64 22.67
CA THR A 864 33.67 9.18 21.32
C THR A 864 34.59 9.73 20.23
N LEU A 865 35.05 10.99 20.39
CA LEU A 865 35.88 11.65 19.37
C LEU A 865 37.37 11.58 19.70
N TYR A 866 37.75 10.90 20.79
CA TYR A 866 39.15 10.78 21.28
C TYR A 866 39.85 12.12 21.48
N ILE A 867 39.14 13.13 22.02
CA ILE A 867 39.65 14.47 22.31
C ILE A 867 39.41 14.85 23.78
N SER A 868 40.12 15.89 24.25
CA SER A 868 39.93 16.34 25.63
C SER A 868 38.58 17.02 25.83
N ARG A 869 38.02 16.94 27.07
CA ARG A 869 36.78 17.68 27.45
C ARG A 869 36.94 19.22 27.25
N ASN A 870 38.13 19.75 27.40
CA ASN A 870 38.42 21.15 27.15
C ASN A 870 38.32 21.47 25.65
N THR A 871 38.81 20.59 24.80
CA THR A 871 38.67 20.71 23.33
C THR A 871 37.22 20.73 22.92
N VAL A 872 36.38 19.83 23.48
CA VAL A 872 34.92 19.84 23.23
C VAL A 872 34.30 21.18 23.65
N LYS A 873 34.63 21.69 24.82
CA LYS A 873 34.12 23.03 25.30
C LYS A 873 34.54 24.17 24.38
N THR A 874 35.78 24.18 23.93
CA THR A 874 36.31 25.23 23.04
C THR A 874 35.61 25.20 21.69
N GLN A 875 35.46 23.98 21.12
CA GLN A 875 34.75 23.78 19.85
C GLN A 875 33.25 24.14 19.95
N LEU A 876 32.61 23.79 21.07
CA LEU A 876 31.18 24.15 21.29
C LEU A 876 31.01 25.67 21.48
N ARG A 877 31.98 26.36 22.09
CA ARG A 877 31.94 27.81 22.19
C ARG A 877 31.99 28.47 20.80
N SER A 878 32.83 27.94 19.93
CA SER A 878 32.90 28.35 18.52
C SER A 878 31.61 28.07 17.78
N VAL A 879 31.04 26.86 17.96
CA VAL A 879 29.75 26.45 17.38
C VAL A 879 28.64 27.42 17.83
N TYR A 880 28.56 27.71 19.14
CA TYR A 880 27.53 28.62 19.65
C TYR A 880 27.67 30.05 19.08
N GLN A 881 28.89 30.51 18.95
CA GLN A 881 29.16 31.81 18.35
C GLN A 881 28.76 31.86 16.88
N LYS A 882 29.09 30.82 16.12
CA LYS A 882 28.75 30.69 14.68
C LYS A 882 27.26 30.53 14.43
N LEU A 883 26.54 29.85 15.34
CA LEU A 883 25.09 29.66 15.27
C LEU A 883 24.32 30.88 15.86
N GLY A 884 25.02 31.83 16.52
CA GLY A 884 24.39 32.99 17.16
C GLY A 884 23.56 32.62 18.37
N VAL A 885 23.96 31.59 19.14
CA VAL A 885 23.21 31.06 20.29
C VAL A 885 24.09 31.03 21.55
N THR A 886 23.46 30.93 22.72
CA THR A 886 24.17 31.02 24.00
C THR A 886 24.04 29.74 24.84
N SER A 887 23.17 28.82 24.49
CA SER A 887 22.91 27.60 25.25
C SER A 887 22.92 26.35 24.40
N ARG A 888 23.10 25.21 25.07
CA ARG A 888 23.02 23.87 24.42
C ARG A 888 21.66 23.64 23.75
N GLY A 889 20.55 23.95 24.43
CA GLY A 889 19.21 23.76 23.90
C GLY A 889 18.99 24.58 22.63
N GLN A 890 19.34 25.89 22.71
CA GLN A 890 19.27 26.80 21.56
C GLN A 890 20.18 26.34 20.39
N ALA A 891 21.35 25.77 20.70
CA ALA A 891 22.23 25.26 19.66
C ALA A 891 21.63 24.04 18.94
N ILE A 892 20.94 23.16 19.67
CA ILE A 892 20.23 22.00 19.10
C ILE A 892 19.03 22.49 18.28
N GLU A 893 18.17 23.36 18.82
CA GLU A 893 17.01 23.92 18.09
C GLU A 893 17.48 24.62 16.80
N ARG A 894 18.49 25.46 16.92
CA ARG A 894 19.03 26.20 15.78
C ARG A 894 19.70 25.29 14.74
N ALA A 895 20.35 24.23 15.19
CA ALA A 895 20.93 23.22 14.31
C ALA A 895 19.85 22.41 13.56
N VAL A 896 18.71 22.12 14.21
CA VAL A 896 17.53 21.50 13.57
C VAL A 896 16.90 22.47 12.58
N GLU A 897 16.66 23.74 12.94
CA GLU A 897 16.14 24.78 12.05
C GLU A 897 17.01 24.96 10.79
N LEU A 898 18.32 24.98 10.99
CA LEU A 898 19.32 25.10 9.92
C LEU A 898 19.61 23.78 9.21
N ARG A 899 18.94 22.69 9.63
CA ARG A 899 19.09 21.33 9.10
C ARG A 899 20.55 20.84 9.12
N LEU A 900 21.30 21.14 10.18
CA LEU A 900 22.70 20.72 10.39
C LEU A 900 22.79 19.37 11.13
N ILE A 901 21.72 19.04 11.85
CA ILE A 901 21.56 17.78 12.61
C ILE A 901 20.15 17.25 12.44
#